data_e534b6a8fc17bd598eeda58e3f8003f4
#
_entry.id   e534b6a8fc17bd598eeda58e3f8003f4
#
_cell.length_a   1.000
_cell.length_b   1.000
_cell.length_c   1.000
_cell.angle_alpha   90.00
_cell.angle_beta   90.00
_cell.angle_gamma   90.00
#
_symmetry.space_group_name_H-M   'P 1'
#
loop_
_entity.id
_entity.type
_entity.pdbx_description
1 polymer ?
#
loop_
_entity_poly.entity_id
_entity_poly.type
_entity_poly.pdbx_seq_one_letter_code
_entity_poly.pdbx_strand_id
1 'polypeptide(L)'
;MKLLLRFFGFLFAAGTILFVVGVAAAAGLLWHFSKDLPDYSQLQDYEPPVMTRVHAADGSLVAEYARERRLYIPIQAVPKMVINAFLAAEDKNFYEHGGLDFTGIARAGVNYLQNYGSSRRPQGASTITQQVAKNFLLTNELSIARKLKEALLALKIERTYSKDKILELYLNEIYLGLGAYGIAAASLTYFDKAVNELTVPEAAYLAALPKAPTNYHPFRQRERAIERRNWVLDRMAESGFVKTADAEKAKRSPLGVTGKSTSAQTFAGEYFAEEVRRELYERYGEKKLYEGGLSVRTSLDPKLQVLARKTMIDGLVRFDQTQGWRGPVAKVDIAGDWGVKLAEIKALSDVAPWRLAVVLEVSDQLARIGLQPGREPGGFVSKERTVGILPLDGLKWAKTSGKVPAKVGQVVNPGDVVYVEPAKIEGQFSLRQVPEISGAMVVEDPLTGRVLAMVGGFSFDQSQFNRATQALRQPGSSFKPFVYAAALDNGYTPSTIVLDAPLEIDQGPGIGVWRPENYEGKFYGPSTLRFGIEHSRNVMTVRLAQDIGMPLIADYAKRFGVYDDLPPYLSFSLGAGETTLLRMVTAYGMFDNGGRRIKPTLVDRIQDRYGHTVYKHDERECIGCDVKKWENQTEPSLVDRRQQVLDPMTAYQITSMMEGVVQRGTATVVREVGRPVAGKTGTTNDEKDAWFIGFTPDIVVGVYMGYDKPRHIGRGATGGHLAAPIVKDFLKVALADKPAAPFRVPPGIKLIRVDAKTGIRAGPETSRAIVEAFKPGTAPPSDGYSVVGSGDGRDVERPWGAGVNPDADRAVRSGTGGLY
;
A
#
# COMPACT_ATOMS: atom_id res chain seq x y z
N MET A 1 -12.55 -93.53 -2.23
CA MET A 1 -11.23 -92.85 -2.30
C MET A 1 -10.92 -92.28 -3.69
N LYS A 2 -11.00 -93.07 -4.79
CA LYS A 2 -10.75 -92.53 -6.17
C LYS A 2 -11.70 -91.34 -6.63
N LEU A 3 -12.97 -91.34 -6.22
CA LEU A 3 -13.96 -90.33 -6.58
C LEU A 3 -13.69 -88.99 -5.85
N LEU A 4 -13.35 -89.07 -4.58
CA LEU A 4 -12.94 -87.94 -3.76
C LEU A 4 -11.68 -87.30 -4.29
N LEU A 5 -10.65 -88.06 -4.65
CA LEU A 5 -9.45 -87.52 -5.30
C LEU A 5 -9.73 -86.88 -6.63
N ARG A 6 -10.66 -87.38 -7.47
CA ARG A 6 -11.06 -86.73 -8.71
C ARG A 6 -11.81 -85.44 -8.46
N PHE A 7 -12.67 -85.39 -7.45
CA PHE A 7 -13.40 -84.15 -7.05
C PHE A 7 -12.48 -83.07 -6.53
N PHE A 8 -11.52 -83.43 -5.67
CA PHE A 8 -10.54 -82.45 -5.19
C PHE A 8 -9.55 -82.05 -6.31
N GLY A 9 -9.19 -83.00 -7.26
CA GLY A 9 -8.42 -82.59 -8.45
C GLY A 9 -9.20 -81.67 -9.36
N PHE A 10 -10.51 -81.82 -9.53
CA PHE A 10 -11.35 -80.90 -10.30
C PHE A 10 -11.46 -79.54 -9.63
N LEU A 11 -11.68 -79.46 -8.32
CA LEU A 11 -11.73 -78.25 -7.58
C LEU A 11 -10.38 -77.47 -7.63
N PHE A 12 -9.26 -78.21 -7.53
CA PHE A 12 -7.94 -77.60 -7.66
C PHE A 12 -7.69 -77.08 -9.08
N ALA A 13 -8.05 -77.80 -10.12
CA ALA A 13 -7.93 -77.39 -11.51
C ALA A 13 -8.86 -76.20 -11.82
N ALA A 14 -10.09 -76.24 -11.36
CA ALA A 14 -11.02 -75.13 -11.51
C ALA A 14 -10.56 -73.88 -10.77
N GLY A 15 -10.04 -74.04 -9.52
CA GLY A 15 -9.42 -72.96 -8.75
C GLY A 15 -8.20 -72.38 -9.43
N THR A 16 -7.33 -73.26 -10.01
CA THR A 16 -6.14 -72.77 -10.75
C THR A 16 -6.54 -72.02 -12.04
N ILE A 17 -7.52 -72.49 -12.80
CA ILE A 17 -8.02 -71.80 -14.00
C ILE A 17 -8.63 -70.44 -13.60
N LEU A 18 -9.46 -70.41 -12.58
CA LEU A 18 -10.04 -69.17 -12.08
C LEU A 18 -8.95 -68.19 -11.61
N PHE A 19 -7.91 -68.69 -10.95
CA PHE A 19 -6.77 -67.86 -10.53
C PHE A 19 -6.00 -67.34 -11.76
N VAL A 20 -5.68 -68.14 -12.75
CA VAL A 20 -4.99 -67.69 -13.98
C VAL A 20 -5.81 -66.70 -14.75
N VAL A 21 -7.12 -66.92 -14.93
CA VAL A 21 -8.06 -65.95 -15.57
C VAL A 21 -8.11 -64.67 -14.77
N GLY A 22 -8.19 -64.76 -13.44
CA GLY A 22 -8.17 -63.57 -12.55
C GLY A 22 -6.88 -62.76 -12.68
N VAL A 23 -5.73 -63.45 -12.73
CA VAL A 23 -4.42 -62.80 -12.93
C VAL A 23 -4.32 -62.18 -14.30
N ALA A 24 -4.77 -62.90 -15.39
CA ALA A 24 -4.79 -62.36 -16.74
C ALA A 24 -5.71 -61.12 -16.88
N ALA A 25 -6.89 -61.16 -16.27
CA ALA A 25 -7.81 -60.05 -16.24
C ALA A 25 -7.25 -58.85 -15.48
N ALA A 26 -6.59 -59.10 -14.32
CA ALA A 26 -5.93 -58.07 -13.54
C ALA A 26 -4.76 -57.44 -14.31
N ALA A 27 -3.94 -58.30 -15.00
CA ALA A 27 -2.84 -57.82 -15.84
C ALA A 27 -3.34 -56.98 -17.03
N GLY A 28 -4.45 -57.42 -17.68
CA GLY A 28 -5.10 -56.68 -18.76
C GLY A 28 -5.64 -55.32 -18.33
N LEU A 29 -6.27 -55.25 -17.15
CA LEU A 29 -6.74 -53.99 -16.53
C LEU A 29 -5.56 -53.07 -16.22
N LEU A 30 -4.51 -53.60 -15.59
CA LEU A 30 -3.30 -52.81 -15.27
C LEU A 30 -2.62 -52.31 -16.54
N TRP A 31 -2.56 -53.10 -17.61
CA TRP A 31 -2.04 -52.69 -18.90
C TRP A 31 -2.86 -51.63 -19.56
N HIS A 32 -4.19 -51.75 -19.53
CA HIS A 32 -5.12 -50.75 -20.06
C HIS A 32 -4.94 -49.39 -19.39
N PHE A 33 -4.98 -49.34 -18.06
CA PHE A 33 -4.81 -48.10 -17.30
C PHE A 33 -3.36 -47.56 -17.28
N SER A 34 -2.35 -48.37 -17.60
CA SER A 34 -0.98 -47.91 -17.68
C SER A 34 -0.65 -47.07 -18.92
N LYS A 35 -1.47 -47.18 -19.99
CA LYS A 35 -1.31 -46.40 -21.23
C LYS A 35 -1.70 -44.91 -21.09
N ASP A 36 -2.70 -44.62 -20.26
CA ASP A 36 -3.27 -43.29 -20.08
C ASP A 36 -2.79 -42.62 -18.78
N LEU A 37 -1.58 -42.97 -18.32
CA LEU A 37 -1.02 -42.33 -17.14
C LEU A 37 -0.41 -40.99 -17.52
N PRO A 38 -0.67 -39.92 -16.72
CA PRO A 38 0.00 -38.65 -16.88
C PRO A 38 1.52 -38.76 -16.78
N ASP A 39 2.21 -37.85 -17.45
CA ASP A 39 3.67 -37.79 -17.37
C ASP A 39 4.08 -37.31 -15.97
N TYR A 40 4.79 -38.16 -15.25
CA TYR A 40 5.30 -37.93 -13.91
C TYR A 40 6.67 -37.25 -13.88
N SER A 41 7.36 -37.14 -15.04
CA SER A 41 8.62 -36.39 -15.15
C SER A 41 8.46 -34.91 -14.76
N GLN A 42 7.24 -34.39 -14.94
CA GLN A 42 6.88 -33.02 -14.51
C GLN A 42 7.11 -32.75 -13.01
N LEU A 43 7.16 -33.78 -12.18
CA LEU A 43 7.48 -33.67 -10.75
C LEU A 43 8.95 -33.34 -10.48
N GLN A 44 9.85 -33.58 -11.45
CA GLN A 44 11.28 -33.27 -11.32
C GLN A 44 11.51 -31.77 -11.34
N ASP A 45 10.86 -31.10 -12.28
CA ASP A 45 10.93 -29.65 -12.50
C ASP A 45 9.71 -28.91 -11.89
N TYR A 46 8.98 -29.59 -11.01
CA TYR A 46 7.82 -28.98 -10.38
C TYR A 46 8.23 -27.84 -9.45
N GLU A 47 7.89 -26.65 -9.89
CA GLU A 47 7.97 -25.44 -9.07
C GLU A 47 6.60 -25.16 -8.44
N PRO A 48 6.43 -25.41 -7.13
CA PRO A 48 5.17 -25.09 -6.46
C PRO A 48 4.85 -23.59 -6.60
N PRO A 49 3.57 -23.23 -6.79
CA PRO A 49 3.19 -21.83 -6.70
C PRO A 49 3.57 -21.31 -5.31
N VAL A 50 4.33 -20.22 -5.28
CA VAL A 50 4.79 -19.60 -4.05
C VAL A 50 4.22 -18.18 -4.00
N MET A 51 3.67 -17.79 -2.84
CA MET A 51 3.14 -16.45 -2.66
C MET A 51 4.22 -15.38 -2.79
N THR A 52 3.86 -14.24 -3.37
CA THR A 52 4.69 -13.04 -3.35
C THR A 52 4.55 -12.32 -2.02
N ARG A 53 5.67 -11.97 -1.40
CA ARG A 53 5.73 -11.22 -0.14
C ARG A 53 6.24 -9.82 -0.36
N VAL A 54 5.53 -8.86 0.19
CA VAL A 54 5.87 -7.45 0.12
C VAL A 54 6.24 -6.96 1.51
N HIS A 55 7.45 -6.44 1.63
CA HIS A 55 8.03 -5.96 2.88
C HIS A 55 8.24 -4.44 2.82
N ALA A 56 8.03 -3.76 3.94
CA ALA A 56 8.40 -2.37 4.12
C ALA A 56 9.92 -2.17 4.15
N ALA A 57 10.37 -0.94 4.20
CA ALA A 57 11.77 -0.59 4.23
C ALA A 57 12.53 -1.17 5.44
N ASP A 58 11.87 -1.37 6.57
CA ASP A 58 12.42 -2.00 7.78
C ASP A 58 12.38 -3.53 7.76
N GLY A 59 11.74 -4.14 6.76
CA GLY A 59 11.59 -5.59 6.62
C GLY A 59 10.28 -6.15 7.18
N SER A 60 9.45 -5.34 7.84
CA SER A 60 8.13 -5.78 8.28
C SER A 60 7.24 -6.15 7.10
N LEU A 61 6.35 -7.13 7.29
CA LEU A 61 5.44 -7.61 6.25
C LEU A 61 4.31 -6.60 6.03
N VAL A 62 4.14 -6.15 4.79
CA VAL A 62 3.08 -5.23 4.36
C VAL A 62 1.91 -5.97 3.73
N ALA A 63 2.22 -6.88 2.79
CA ALA A 63 1.20 -7.64 2.08
C ALA A 63 1.72 -8.99 1.58
N GLU A 64 0.80 -9.92 1.37
CA GLU A 64 1.03 -11.20 0.70
C GLU A 64 0.06 -11.33 -0.47
N TYR A 65 0.59 -11.61 -1.67
CA TYR A 65 -0.22 -11.84 -2.85
C TYR A 65 -0.15 -13.30 -3.24
N ALA A 66 -1.28 -13.99 -3.16
CA ALA A 66 -1.38 -15.39 -3.49
C ALA A 66 -2.83 -15.72 -3.91
N ARG A 67 -3.01 -16.65 -4.84
CA ARG A 67 -4.29 -17.35 -5.04
C ARG A 67 -4.52 -18.35 -3.91
N GLU A 68 -3.42 -19.05 -3.54
CA GLU A 68 -3.34 -20.02 -2.46
C GLU A 68 -2.14 -19.69 -1.59
N ARG A 69 -2.30 -19.76 -0.27
CA ARG A 69 -1.18 -19.50 0.64
C ARG A 69 -0.23 -20.70 0.62
N ARG A 70 0.90 -20.55 -0.07
CA ARG A 70 1.98 -21.54 -0.13
C ARG A 70 3.33 -20.90 0.17
N LEU A 71 4.11 -21.61 0.97
CA LEU A 71 5.52 -21.36 1.21
C LEU A 71 6.26 -22.67 1.02
N TYR A 72 7.24 -22.65 0.13
CA TYR A 72 8.09 -23.82 -0.08
C TYR A 72 9.12 -23.93 1.05
N ILE A 73 9.28 -25.16 1.56
CA ILE A 73 10.32 -25.51 2.53
C ILE A 73 11.03 -26.80 2.07
N PRO A 74 12.36 -26.77 1.89
CA PRO A 74 13.10 -28.00 1.58
C PRO A 74 13.04 -28.97 2.75
N ILE A 75 13.05 -30.29 2.46
CA ILE A 75 12.87 -31.33 3.47
C ILE A 75 13.91 -31.24 4.59
N GLN A 76 15.15 -30.83 4.27
CA GLN A 76 16.24 -30.67 5.23
C GLN A 76 15.96 -29.56 6.28
N ALA A 77 15.11 -28.61 5.95
CA ALA A 77 14.71 -27.52 6.86
C ALA A 77 13.47 -27.88 7.70
N VAL A 78 12.81 -29.03 7.42
CA VAL A 78 11.66 -29.49 8.19
C VAL A 78 12.13 -30.24 9.44
N PRO A 79 11.73 -29.83 10.66
CA PRO A 79 12.10 -30.56 11.88
C PRO A 79 11.61 -32.01 11.86
N LYS A 80 12.45 -32.96 12.31
CA LYS A 80 12.08 -34.38 12.42
C LYS A 80 10.79 -34.64 13.19
N MET A 81 10.52 -33.85 14.21
CA MET A 81 9.30 -33.92 15.01
C MET A 81 8.05 -33.67 14.14
N VAL A 82 8.09 -32.68 13.23
CA VAL A 82 6.99 -32.38 12.30
C VAL A 82 6.84 -33.52 11.27
N ILE A 83 7.92 -33.98 10.67
CA ILE A 83 7.94 -35.15 9.77
C ILE A 83 7.28 -36.34 10.46
N ASN A 84 7.70 -36.68 11.66
CA ASN A 84 7.19 -37.81 12.43
C ASN A 84 5.69 -37.68 12.73
N ALA A 85 5.18 -36.49 12.97
CA ALA A 85 3.74 -36.25 13.18
C ALA A 85 2.92 -36.61 11.94
N PHE A 86 3.37 -36.17 10.73
CA PHE A 86 2.69 -36.52 9.48
C PHE A 86 2.82 -38.01 9.13
N LEU A 87 4.00 -38.61 9.33
CA LEU A 87 4.18 -40.04 9.14
C LEU A 87 3.28 -40.87 10.05
N ALA A 88 3.21 -40.51 11.35
CA ALA A 88 2.34 -41.21 12.31
C ALA A 88 0.86 -41.10 11.95
N ALA A 89 0.44 -40.00 11.39
CA ALA A 89 -0.95 -39.72 11.05
C ALA A 89 -1.40 -40.36 9.74
N GLU A 90 -0.54 -40.37 8.71
CA GLU A 90 -0.89 -40.69 7.33
C GLU A 90 -0.21 -42.00 6.81
N ASP A 91 1.07 -42.27 7.15
CA ASP A 91 1.83 -43.38 6.55
C ASP A 91 3.05 -43.76 7.41
N LYS A 92 2.80 -44.51 8.50
CA LYS A 92 3.89 -44.84 9.45
C LYS A 92 5.04 -45.66 8.87
N ASN A 93 4.77 -46.45 7.83
CA ASN A 93 5.74 -47.31 7.17
C ASN A 93 6.30 -46.66 5.88
N PHE A 94 6.17 -45.37 5.71
CA PHE A 94 6.50 -44.64 4.48
C PHE A 94 7.91 -44.98 3.93
N TYR A 95 8.91 -45.09 4.81
CA TYR A 95 10.29 -45.41 4.40
C TYR A 95 10.55 -46.91 4.11
N GLU A 96 9.58 -47.81 4.43
CA GLU A 96 9.74 -49.26 4.32
C GLU A 96 9.09 -49.84 3.06
N HIS A 97 8.05 -49.23 2.50
CA HIS A 97 7.34 -49.74 1.33
C HIS A 97 7.70 -48.99 0.03
N GLY A 98 7.48 -49.61 -1.12
CA GLY A 98 7.75 -49.05 -2.46
C GLY A 98 6.54 -48.42 -3.12
N GLY A 99 5.82 -47.51 -2.44
CA GLY A 99 4.69 -46.73 -2.95
C GLY A 99 3.33 -47.26 -2.53
N LEU A 100 3.20 -48.55 -2.23
CA LEU A 100 1.97 -49.17 -1.73
C LEU A 100 2.32 -49.93 -0.43
N ASP A 101 1.58 -49.65 0.64
CA ASP A 101 1.66 -50.42 1.91
C ASP A 101 0.69 -51.62 1.85
N PHE A 102 1.22 -52.76 1.34
CA PHE A 102 0.41 -54.00 1.27
C PHE A 102 -0.02 -54.50 2.65
N THR A 103 0.77 -54.27 3.70
CA THR A 103 0.41 -54.66 5.06
C THR A 103 -0.71 -53.77 5.60
N GLY A 104 -0.68 -52.50 5.28
CA GLY A 104 -1.77 -51.55 5.59
C GLY A 104 -3.05 -51.88 4.84
N ILE A 105 -2.97 -52.26 3.56
CA ILE A 105 -4.12 -52.68 2.75
C ILE A 105 -4.76 -53.93 3.32
N ALA A 106 -3.97 -54.94 3.67
CA ALA A 106 -4.47 -56.18 4.28
C ALA A 106 -5.17 -55.90 5.61
N ARG A 107 -4.57 -55.08 6.47
CA ARG A 107 -5.15 -54.64 7.74
C ARG A 107 -6.47 -53.87 7.55
N ALA A 108 -6.53 -52.99 6.59
CA ALA A 108 -7.76 -52.25 6.25
C ALA A 108 -8.85 -53.19 5.74
N GLY A 109 -8.52 -54.19 4.95
CA GLY A 109 -9.44 -55.25 4.52
C GLY A 109 -10.03 -56.06 5.67
N VAL A 110 -9.17 -56.48 6.62
CA VAL A 110 -9.64 -57.19 7.83
C VAL A 110 -10.56 -56.30 8.68
N ASN A 111 -10.18 -55.03 8.88
CA ASN A 111 -11.00 -54.07 9.62
C ASN A 111 -12.34 -53.81 8.92
N TYR A 112 -12.39 -53.78 7.59
CA TYR A 112 -13.60 -53.65 6.80
C TYR A 112 -14.55 -54.84 7.01
N LEU A 113 -14.01 -56.05 6.96
CA LEU A 113 -14.80 -57.28 7.20
C LEU A 113 -15.33 -57.33 8.65
N GLN A 114 -14.51 -56.97 9.63
CA GLN A 114 -14.92 -56.97 11.05
C GLN A 114 -15.99 -55.88 11.35
N ASN A 115 -16.01 -54.78 10.60
CA ASN A 115 -16.97 -53.68 10.79
C ASN A 115 -18.08 -53.67 9.74
N TYR A 116 -18.21 -54.71 8.94
CA TYR A 116 -19.24 -54.82 7.92
C TYR A 116 -20.63 -54.71 8.54
N GLY A 117 -21.42 -53.72 8.06
CA GLY A 117 -22.74 -53.41 8.65
C GLY A 117 -22.73 -52.38 9.77
N SER A 118 -21.59 -51.88 10.21
CA SER A 118 -21.49 -50.77 11.14
C SER A 118 -21.47 -49.41 10.38
N SER A 119 -21.99 -48.34 11.02
CA SER A 119 -21.93 -46.98 10.45
C SER A 119 -20.54 -46.34 10.45
N ARG A 120 -19.50 -47.09 10.84
CA ARG A 120 -18.12 -46.60 10.86
C ARG A 120 -17.51 -46.67 9.49
N ARG A 121 -17.00 -45.55 8.98
CA ARG A 121 -16.29 -45.48 7.70
C ARG A 121 -14.99 -46.27 7.77
N PRO A 122 -14.63 -47.04 6.70
CA PRO A 122 -13.37 -47.83 6.65
C PRO A 122 -12.16 -46.93 6.89
N GLN A 123 -11.15 -47.44 7.55
CA GLN A 123 -9.87 -46.76 7.74
C GLN A 123 -9.13 -46.69 6.38
N GLY A 124 -8.68 -45.49 5.97
CA GLY A 124 -7.98 -45.30 4.71
C GLY A 124 -6.62 -45.99 4.73
N ALA A 125 -6.25 -46.68 3.64
CA ALA A 125 -4.95 -47.34 3.43
C ALA A 125 -4.16 -46.69 2.29
N SER A 126 -4.35 -45.38 2.04
CA SER A 126 -3.62 -44.65 1.01
C SER A 126 -2.29 -44.15 1.58
N THR A 127 -1.18 -44.42 0.86
CA THR A 127 0.16 -43.95 1.22
C THR A 127 0.37 -42.49 0.88
N ILE A 128 1.39 -41.85 1.46
CA ILE A 128 1.82 -40.47 1.12
C ILE A 128 2.13 -40.39 -0.38
N THR A 129 2.81 -41.40 -0.97
CA THR A 129 3.11 -41.41 -2.41
C THR A 129 1.86 -41.46 -3.28
N GLN A 130 0.80 -42.16 -2.88
CA GLN A 130 -0.48 -42.14 -3.55
C GLN A 130 -1.16 -40.77 -3.44
N GLN A 131 -1.02 -40.09 -2.30
CA GLN A 131 -1.56 -38.74 -2.15
C GLN A 131 -0.80 -37.74 -3.01
N VAL A 132 0.50 -37.85 -3.18
CA VAL A 132 1.31 -37.08 -4.14
C VAL A 132 0.82 -37.34 -5.56
N ALA A 133 0.69 -38.60 -5.98
CA ALA A 133 0.17 -38.96 -7.30
C ALA A 133 -1.21 -38.34 -7.56
N LYS A 134 -2.10 -38.39 -6.56
CA LYS A 134 -3.44 -37.78 -6.64
C LYS A 134 -3.40 -36.27 -6.80
N ASN A 135 -2.65 -35.58 -5.95
CA ASN A 135 -2.70 -34.13 -5.86
C ASN A 135 -2.02 -33.44 -7.06
N PHE A 136 -1.01 -34.05 -7.64
CA PHE A 136 -0.24 -33.45 -8.73
C PHE A 136 -0.68 -33.90 -10.13
N LEU A 137 -1.13 -35.14 -10.27
CA LEU A 137 -1.24 -35.78 -11.58
C LEU A 137 -2.67 -36.21 -11.95
N LEU A 138 -3.62 -36.19 -11.02
CA LEU A 138 -4.97 -36.71 -11.23
C LEU A 138 -6.06 -35.69 -10.89
N THR A 139 -7.24 -35.87 -11.47
CA THR A 139 -8.44 -35.07 -11.18
C THR A 139 -9.13 -35.51 -9.89
N ASN A 140 -9.98 -34.65 -9.30
CA ASN A 140 -10.69 -34.94 -8.05
C ASN A 140 -11.90 -35.88 -8.17
N GLU A 141 -12.07 -36.58 -9.30
CA GLU A 141 -13.17 -37.52 -9.52
C GLU A 141 -13.05 -38.76 -8.61
N LEU A 142 -14.14 -39.15 -7.97
CA LEU A 142 -14.20 -40.35 -7.16
C LEU A 142 -14.51 -41.58 -8.05
N SER A 143 -13.48 -42.24 -8.57
CA SER A 143 -13.66 -43.44 -9.40
C SER A 143 -12.63 -44.52 -9.03
N ILE A 144 -13.00 -45.82 -9.25
CA ILE A 144 -12.10 -46.95 -9.11
C ILE A 144 -10.90 -46.82 -10.08
N ALA A 145 -11.19 -46.33 -11.31
CA ALA A 145 -10.16 -46.08 -12.32
C ALA A 145 -9.10 -45.10 -11.84
N ARG A 146 -9.48 -44.02 -11.18
CA ARG A 146 -8.55 -43.07 -10.56
C ARG A 146 -7.74 -43.75 -9.47
N LYS A 147 -8.34 -44.60 -8.63
CA LYS A 147 -7.60 -45.29 -7.55
C LYS A 147 -6.56 -46.25 -8.07
N LEU A 148 -6.84 -46.94 -9.22
CA LEU A 148 -5.85 -47.75 -9.91
C LEU A 148 -4.72 -46.90 -10.53
N LYS A 149 -5.06 -45.78 -11.15
CA LYS A 149 -4.04 -44.84 -11.65
C LYS A 149 -3.14 -44.29 -10.53
N GLU A 150 -3.74 -43.94 -9.35
CA GLU A 150 -2.96 -43.53 -8.16
C GLU A 150 -1.93 -44.59 -7.76
N ALA A 151 -2.36 -45.84 -7.70
CA ALA A 151 -1.46 -46.95 -7.31
C ALA A 151 -0.32 -47.18 -8.33
N LEU A 152 -0.66 -47.16 -9.62
CA LEU A 152 0.35 -47.30 -10.69
C LEU A 152 1.35 -46.16 -10.72
N LEU A 153 0.86 -44.92 -10.55
CA LEU A 153 1.71 -43.73 -10.48
C LEU A 153 2.59 -43.78 -9.24
N ALA A 154 2.05 -44.16 -8.07
CA ALA A 154 2.82 -44.28 -6.85
C ALA A 154 4.02 -45.21 -7.02
N LEU A 155 3.84 -46.39 -7.67
CA LEU A 155 4.92 -47.29 -7.97
C LEU A 155 5.98 -46.74 -8.94
N LYS A 156 5.56 -45.89 -9.90
CA LYS A 156 6.47 -45.21 -10.83
C LYS A 156 7.24 -44.10 -10.14
N ILE A 157 6.55 -43.28 -9.35
CA ILE A 157 7.15 -42.18 -8.58
C ILE A 157 8.23 -42.69 -7.64
N GLU A 158 7.99 -43.77 -6.91
CA GLU A 158 8.95 -44.38 -5.99
C GLU A 158 10.20 -44.96 -6.68
N ARG A 159 10.08 -45.36 -7.95
CA ARG A 159 11.24 -45.81 -8.72
C ARG A 159 12.12 -44.67 -9.22
N THR A 160 11.55 -43.48 -9.32
CA THR A 160 12.20 -42.33 -9.93
C THR A 160 12.73 -41.34 -8.90
N TYR A 161 11.99 -41.14 -7.80
CA TYR A 161 12.31 -40.14 -6.79
C TYR A 161 12.66 -40.78 -5.44
N SER A 162 13.54 -40.11 -4.68
CA SER A 162 13.87 -40.54 -3.32
C SER A 162 12.67 -40.30 -2.38
N LYS A 163 12.62 -41.09 -1.30
CA LYS A 163 11.61 -40.91 -0.24
C LYS A 163 11.55 -39.48 0.28
N ASP A 164 12.71 -38.86 0.50
CA ASP A 164 12.79 -37.49 0.98
C ASP A 164 12.19 -36.49 -0.03
N LYS A 165 12.41 -36.71 -1.34
CA LYS A 165 11.80 -35.87 -2.38
C LYS A 165 10.27 -36.01 -2.43
N ILE A 166 9.78 -37.24 -2.30
CA ILE A 166 8.33 -37.52 -2.27
C ILE A 166 7.68 -36.88 -1.05
N LEU A 167 8.34 -36.98 0.12
CA LEU A 167 7.86 -36.37 1.34
C LEU A 167 7.90 -34.83 1.27
N GLU A 168 8.94 -34.25 0.66
CA GLU A 168 9.05 -32.82 0.39
C GLU A 168 7.88 -32.33 -0.45
N LEU A 169 7.60 -33.02 -1.56
CA LEU A 169 6.45 -32.70 -2.42
C LEU A 169 5.14 -32.74 -1.63
N TYR A 170 4.94 -33.79 -0.84
CA TYR A 170 3.75 -33.95 -0.01
C TYR A 170 3.57 -32.81 0.99
N LEU A 171 4.61 -32.52 1.79
CA LEU A 171 4.55 -31.52 2.85
C LEU A 171 4.40 -30.08 2.33
N ASN A 172 4.78 -29.82 1.09
CA ASN A 172 4.62 -28.52 0.45
C ASN A 172 3.27 -28.35 -0.29
N GLU A 173 2.59 -29.48 -0.64
CA GLU A 173 1.38 -29.46 -1.46
C GLU A 173 0.08 -29.68 -0.69
N ILE A 174 0.14 -30.44 0.42
CA ILE A 174 -1.06 -30.89 1.11
C ILE A 174 -1.91 -29.71 1.62
N TYR A 175 -3.21 -29.72 1.30
CA TYR A 175 -4.14 -28.73 1.80
C TYR A 175 -4.46 -28.96 3.28
N LEU A 176 -4.22 -27.94 4.10
CA LEU A 176 -4.38 -28.01 5.56
C LEU A 176 -5.52 -27.13 6.09
N GLY A 177 -6.37 -26.61 5.21
CA GLY A 177 -7.48 -25.73 5.61
C GLY A 177 -7.10 -24.26 5.69
N LEU A 178 -8.10 -23.39 5.91
CA LEU A 178 -7.94 -21.93 5.98
C LEU A 178 -7.17 -21.31 4.78
N GLY A 179 -7.24 -21.95 3.61
CA GLY A 179 -6.52 -21.52 2.41
C GLY A 179 -5.02 -21.84 2.44
N ALA A 180 -4.51 -22.58 3.44
CA ALA A 180 -3.10 -22.91 3.58
C ALA A 180 -2.78 -24.25 2.89
N TYR A 181 -1.81 -24.19 1.97
CA TYR A 181 -1.23 -25.36 1.29
C TYR A 181 0.22 -25.54 1.75
N GLY A 182 0.54 -26.74 2.18
CA GLY A 182 1.84 -27.10 2.78
C GLY A 182 1.99 -26.65 4.23
N ILE A 183 2.94 -27.30 4.91
CA ILE A 183 3.16 -27.13 6.36
C ILE A 183 3.67 -25.73 6.74
N ALA A 184 4.47 -25.10 5.88
CA ALA A 184 5.03 -23.79 6.19
C ALA A 184 3.95 -22.70 6.18
N ALA A 185 3.07 -22.69 5.19
CA ALA A 185 1.94 -21.77 5.13
C ALA A 185 0.93 -22.06 6.26
N ALA A 186 0.70 -23.33 6.58
CA ALA A 186 -0.19 -23.70 7.68
C ALA A 186 0.37 -23.29 9.04
N SER A 187 1.66 -23.48 9.30
CA SER A 187 2.33 -23.05 10.54
C SER A 187 2.10 -21.56 10.81
N LEU A 188 2.31 -20.72 9.81
CA LEU A 188 2.06 -19.27 9.90
C LEU A 188 0.56 -18.96 10.05
N THR A 189 -0.31 -19.65 9.28
CA THR A 189 -1.75 -19.37 9.30
C THR A 189 -2.42 -19.72 10.63
N TYR A 190 -2.00 -20.82 11.24
CA TYR A 190 -2.62 -21.32 12.46
C TYR A 190 -1.95 -20.79 13.74
N PHE A 191 -0.62 -20.60 13.72
CA PHE A 191 0.14 -20.33 14.94
C PHE A 191 0.99 -19.07 14.88
N ASP A 192 1.09 -18.42 13.70
CA ASP A 192 2.00 -17.29 13.47
C ASP A 192 3.46 -17.62 13.81
N LYS A 193 3.88 -18.87 13.49
CA LYS A 193 5.19 -19.44 13.79
C LYS A 193 5.85 -20.01 12.54
N ALA A 194 7.18 -19.96 12.49
CA ALA A 194 7.94 -20.74 11.54
C ALA A 194 7.86 -22.26 11.89
N VAL A 195 8.10 -23.13 10.90
CA VAL A 195 7.94 -24.60 11.10
C VAL A 195 8.86 -25.15 12.19
N ASN A 196 10.05 -24.56 12.36
CA ASN A 196 11.02 -24.94 13.39
C ASN A 196 10.64 -24.48 14.81
N GLU A 197 9.64 -23.61 14.95
CA GLU A 197 9.14 -23.12 16.24
C GLU A 197 7.91 -23.89 16.73
N LEU A 198 7.40 -24.83 15.91
CA LEU A 198 6.23 -25.62 16.26
C LEU A 198 6.52 -26.55 17.45
N THR A 199 5.58 -26.60 18.37
CA THR A 199 5.57 -27.54 19.49
C THR A 199 4.96 -28.89 19.04
N VAL A 200 5.16 -29.95 19.82
CA VAL A 200 4.58 -31.27 19.56
C VAL A 200 3.07 -31.25 19.35
N PRO A 201 2.24 -30.60 20.21
CA PRO A 201 0.80 -30.55 20.01
C PRO A 201 0.38 -29.73 18.78
N GLU A 202 1.14 -28.70 18.40
CA GLU A 202 0.89 -27.92 17.19
C GLU A 202 1.20 -28.71 15.92
N ALA A 203 2.34 -29.40 15.86
CA ALA A 203 2.69 -30.30 14.76
C ALA A 203 1.67 -31.45 14.62
N ALA A 204 1.26 -32.06 15.72
CA ALA A 204 0.22 -33.09 15.73
C ALA A 204 -1.12 -32.58 15.22
N TYR A 205 -1.45 -31.31 15.50
CA TYR A 205 -2.69 -30.71 14.99
C TYR A 205 -2.59 -30.44 13.47
N LEU A 206 -1.49 -29.94 12.97
CA LEU A 206 -1.30 -29.79 11.52
C LEU A 206 -1.38 -31.14 10.80
N ALA A 207 -0.75 -32.19 11.36
CA ALA A 207 -0.80 -33.54 10.83
C ALA A 207 -2.20 -34.20 10.94
N ALA A 208 -3.11 -33.67 11.76
CA ALA A 208 -4.49 -34.11 11.86
C ALA A 208 -5.38 -33.62 10.70
N LEU A 209 -5.00 -32.53 10.02
CA LEU A 209 -5.82 -31.81 9.06
C LEU A 209 -5.97 -32.49 7.68
N PRO A 210 -4.96 -33.17 7.08
CA PRO A 210 -5.05 -33.72 5.73
C PRO A 210 -6.28 -34.61 5.50
N LYS A 211 -6.71 -35.34 6.50
CA LYS A 211 -7.87 -36.23 6.41
C LYS A 211 -9.18 -35.51 6.08
N ALA A 212 -9.44 -34.36 6.70
CA ALA A 212 -10.66 -33.56 6.48
C ALA A 212 -10.52 -32.18 7.13
N PRO A 213 -9.85 -31.20 6.51
CA PRO A 213 -9.58 -29.89 7.13
C PRO A 213 -10.84 -29.15 7.60
N THR A 214 -11.93 -29.28 6.87
CA THR A 214 -13.22 -28.64 7.20
C THR A 214 -13.84 -29.25 8.47
N ASN A 215 -13.70 -30.56 8.67
CA ASN A 215 -14.27 -31.25 9.84
C ASN A 215 -13.44 -31.06 11.10
N TYR A 216 -12.20 -30.64 10.99
CA TYR A 216 -11.26 -30.39 12.10
C TYR A 216 -10.93 -28.90 12.20
N HIS A 217 -11.86 -28.04 11.77
CA HIS A 217 -11.69 -26.59 11.80
C HIS A 217 -11.53 -26.10 13.25
N PRO A 218 -10.45 -25.31 13.58
CA PRO A 218 -10.07 -25.03 14.97
C PRO A 218 -11.10 -24.19 15.74
N PHE A 219 -11.93 -23.44 15.03
CA PHE A 219 -12.93 -22.54 15.62
C PHE A 219 -14.36 -23.12 15.52
N ARG A 220 -14.73 -23.67 14.36
CA ARG A 220 -16.11 -24.18 14.15
C ARG A 220 -16.34 -25.58 14.68
N GLN A 221 -15.28 -26.40 14.75
CA GLN A 221 -15.33 -27.81 15.14
C GLN A 221 -14.20 -28.12 16.15
N ARG A 222 -14.05 -27.25 17.16
CA ARG A 222 -12.93 -27.27 18.08
C ARG A 222 -12.75 -28.60 18.81
N GLU A 223 -13.81 -29.20 19.29
CA GLU A 223 -13.76 -30.48 20.01
C GLU A 223 -13.26 -31.60 19.12
N ARG A 224 -13.79 -31.72 17.91
CA ARG A 224 -13.32 -32.69 16.91
C ARG A 224 -11.87 -32.44 16.51
N ALA A 225 -11.44 -31.20 16.44
CA ALA A 225 -10.06 -30.83 16.17
C ALA A 225 -9.13 -31.32 17.31
N ILE A 226 -9.52 -31.15 18.57
CA ILE A 226 -8.78 -31.64 19.74
C ILE A 226 -8.74 -33.15 19.75
N GLU A 227 -9.87 -33.85 19.55
CA GLU A 227 -9.93 -35.30 19.48
C GLU A 227 -9.01 -35.87 18.39
N ARG A 228 -9.02 -35.27 17.19
CA ARG A 228 -8.18 -35.73 16.09
C ARG A 228 -6.68 -35.45 16.34
N ARG A 229 -6.34 -34.29 16.91
CA ARG A 229 -4.97 -34.01 17.36
C ARG A 229 -4.51 -35.04 18.39
N ASN A 230 -5.34 -35.34 19.38
CA ASN A 230 -5.01 -36.31 20.41
C ASN A 230 -4.80 -37.72 19.83
N TRP A 231 -5.62 -38.10 18.85
CA TRP A 231 -5.42 -39.33 18.10
C TRP A 231 -4.05 -39.37 17.39
N VAL A 232 -3.60 -38.26 16.81
CA VAL A 232 -2.24 -38.18 16.18
C VAL A 232 -1.16 -38.34 17.24
N LEU A 233 -1.31 -37.70 18.42
CA LEU A 233 -0.36 -37.85 19.52
C LEU A 233 -0.25 -39.30 20.00
N ASP A 234 -1.38 -40.04 20.05
CA ASP A 234 -1.37 -41.47 20.34
C ASP A 234 -0.57 -42.26 19.29
N ARG A 235 -0.80 -41.95 18.01
CA ARG A 235 -0.04 -42.62 16.92
C ARG A 235 1.45 -42.31 16.97
N MET A 236 1.84 -41.07 17.32
CA MET A 236 3.24 -40.71 17.50
C MET A 236 3.87 -41.47 18.67
N ALA A 237 3.17 -41.65 19.77
CA ALA A 237 3.64 -42.44 20.91
C ALA A 237 3.76 -43.94 20.58
N GLU A 238 2.75 -44.53 19.92
CA GLU A 238 2.78 -45.92 19.48
C GLU A 238 3.89 -46.21 18.46
N SER A 239 4.26 -45.24 17.64
CA SER A 239 5.36 -45.35 16.67
C SER A 239 6.74 -45.05 17.30
N GLY A 240 6.80 -44.72 18.59
CA GLY A 240 8.05 -44.39 19.28
C GLY A 240 8.64 -43.01 18.93
N PHE A 241 7.89 -42.19 18.25
CA PHE A 241 8.34 -40.84 17.84
C PHE A 241 8.32 -39.83 19.00
N VAL A 242 7.45 -40.05 19.99
CA VAL A 242 7.33 -39.25 21.20
C VAL A 242 7.15 -40.17 22.40
N LYS A 243 7.71 -39.82 23.55
CA LYS A 243 7.50 -40.59 24.79
C LYS A 243 6.02 -40.49 25.21
N THR A 244 5.45 -41.59 25.71
CA THR A 244 4.04 -41.62 26.15
C THR A 244 3.71 -40.54 27.15
N ALA A 245 4.61 -40.24 28.10
CA ALA A 245 4.43 -39.18 29.08
C ALA A 245 4.32 -37.77 28.44
N ASP A 246 5.12 -37.52 27.39
CA ASP A 246 5.11 -36.24 26.68
C ASP A 246 3.84 -36.11 25.80
N ALA A 247 3.38 -37.20 25.21
CA ALA A 247 2.14 -37.28 24.47
C ALA A 247 0.93 -36.96 25.37
N GLU A 248 0.88 -37.55 26.57
CA GLU A 248 -0.16 -37.29 27.54
C GLU A 248 -0.16 -35.84 28.03
N LYS A 249 1.02 -35.25 28.22
CA LYS A 249 1.14 -33.83 28.55
C LYS A 249 0.64 -32.96 27.38
N ALA A 250 1.00 -33.28 26.15
CA ALA A 250 0.59 -32.57 24.95
C ALA A 250 -0.92 -32.60 24.71
N LYS A 251 -1.62 -33.71 25.04
CA LYS A 251 -3.07 -33.82 24.94
C LYS A 251 -3.82 -32.82 25.83
N ARG A 252 -3.25 -32.46 26.96
CA ARG A 252 -3.83 -31.46 27.88
C ARG A 252 -3.67 -30.03 27.46
N SER A 253 -2.79 -29.77 26.46
CA SER A 253 -2.55 -28.42 25.94
C SER A 253 -3.75 -27.95 25.08
N PRO A 254 -4.08 -26.65 25.07
CA PRO A 254 -5.05 -26.10 24.13
C PRO A 254 -4.55 -26.26 22.68
N LEU A 255 -5.40 -26.05 21.69
CA LEU A 255 -4.98 -26.07 20.28
C LEU A 255 -3.94 -25.00 19.95
N GLY A 256 -3.91 -23.90 20.69
CA GLY A 256 -2.93 -22.83 20.53
C GLY A 256 -3.10 -22.01 19.26
N VAL A 257 -4.20 -22.18 18.52
CA VAL A 257 -4.41 -21.45 17.26
C VAL A 257 -4.70 -20.00 17.56
N THR A 258 -3.91 -19.11 16.97
CA THR A 258 -4.05 -17.66 17.06
C THR A 258 -4.92 -17.13 15.92
N GLY A 259 -5.89 -16.26 16.24
CA GLY A 259 -6.56 -15.46 15.20
C GLY A 259 -5.56 -14.47 14.61
N LYS A 260 -5.68 -14.15 13.32
CA LYS A 260 -4.81 -13.16 12.67
C LYS A 260 -4.77 -11.88 13.49
N SER A 261 -3.64 -11.57 14.04
CA SER A 261 -3.29 -10.22 14.48
C SER A 261 -2.91 -9.41 13.25
N THR A 262 -3.86 -8.62 12.73
CA THR A 262 -3.55 -7.65 11.69
C THR A 262 -2.91 -6.47 12.38
N SER A 263 -1.60 -6.23 12.15
CA SER A 263 -0.93 -5.09 12.74
C SER A 263 -1.56 -3.77 12.26
N ALA A 264 -1.60 -2.76 13.12
CA ALA A 264 -2.09 -1.43 12.74
C ALA A 264 -1.35 -0.84 11.52
N GLN A 265 -0.13 -1.25 11.29
CA GLN A 265 0.69 -0.88 10.14
C GLN A 265 0.16 -1.44 8.82
N THR A 266 -0.37 -2.66 8.82
CA THR A 266 -0.96 -3.28 7.62
C THR A 266 -2.18 -2.50 7.16
N PHE A 267 -3.07 -2.09 8.06
CA PHE A 267 -4.25 -1.27 7.71
C PHE A 267 -3.91 0.16 7.29
N ALA A 268 -2.78 0.70 7.73
CA ALA A 268 -2.36 2.02 7.30
C ALA A 268 -1.81 2.05 5.86
N GLY A 269 -1.38 0.92 5.31
CA GLY A 269 -0.65 0.79 4.05
C GLY A 269 -1.44 0.23 2.86
N GLU A 270 -2.77 0.07 2.94
CA GLU A 270 -3.55 -0.62 1.90
C GLU A 270 -3.45 0.04 0.53
N TYR A 271 -3.54 1.38 0.46
CA TYR A 271 -3.36 2.12 -0.80
C TYR A 271 -1.95 1.93 -1.38
N PHE A 272 -0.94 1.96 -0.53
CA PHE A 272 0.43 1.72 -0.96
C PHE A 272 0.63 0.28 -1.46
N ALA A 273 0.14 -0.70 -0.72
CA ALA A 273 0.21 -2.12 -1.09
C ALA A 273 -0.51 -2.39 -2.42
N GLU A 274 -1.67 -1.78 -2.65
CA GLU A 274 -2.42 -1.94 -3.90
C GLU A 274 -1.67 -1.33 -5.10
N GLU A 275 -0.99 -0.18 -4.94
CA GLU A 275 -0.15 0.36 -6.00
C GLU A 275 1.06 -0.54 -6.29
N VAL A 276 1.69 -1.10 -5.26
CA VAL A 276 2.75 -2.10 -5.43
C VAL A 276 2.23 -3.33 -6.18
N ARG A 277 1.03 -3.82 -5.85
CA ARG A 277 0.41 -4.93 -6.56
C ARG A 277 0.20 -4.62 -8.04
N ARG A 278 -0.28 -3.42 -8.37
CA ARG A 278 -0.47 -2.97 -9.76
C ARG A 278 0.85 -2.91 -10.51
N GLU A 279 1.88 -2.31 -9.91
CA GLU A 279 3.22 -2.24 -10.50
C GLU A 279 3.80 -3.63 -10.77
N LEU A 280 3.66 -4.56 -9.83
CA LEU A 280 4.12 -5.95 -9.99
C LEU A 280 3.33 -6.70 -11.06
N TYR A 281 2.00 -6.45 -11.13
CA TYR A 281 1.15 -7.03 -12.17
C TYR A 281 1.55 -6.55 -13.57
N GLU A 282 1.80 -5.26 -13.73
CA GLU A 282 2.25 -4.67 -15.00
C GLU A 282 3.62 -5.20 -15.43
N ARG A 283 4.56 -5.35 -14.50
CA ARG A 283 5.93 -5.80 -14.78
C ARG A 283 6.05 -7.30 -15.06
N TYR A 284 5.33 -8.12 -14.32
CA TYR A 284 5.55 -9.57 -14.28
C TYR A 284 4.34 -10.41 -14.69
N GLY A 285 3.18 -9.80 -14.81
CA GLY A 285 1.92 -10.49 -15.10
C GLY A 285 1.36 -11.27 -13.92
N GLU A 286 0.14 -11.76 -14.09
CA GLU A 286 -0.65 -12.39 -13.03
C GLU A 286 0.02 -13.63 -12.42
N LYS A 287 0.54 -14.53 -13.26
CA LYS A 287 1.14 -15.78 -12.81
C LYS A 287 2.35 -15.56 -11.91
N LYS A 288 3.30 -14.68 -12.32
CA LYS A 288 4.48 -14.39 -11.49
C LYS A 288 4.13 -13.65 -10.21
N LEU A 289 3.13 -12.77 -10.26
CA LEU A 289 2.68 -12.03 -9.08
C LEU A 289 2.10 -12.95 -8.01
N TYR A 290 1.24 -13.90 -8.38
CA TYR A 290 0.52 -14.72 -7.39
C TYR A 290 1.17 -16.08 -7.11
N GLU A 291 2.03 -16.56 -8.00
CA GLU A 291 2.60 -17.92 -7.97
C GLU A 291 4.14 -17.93 -8.07
N GLY A 292 4.75 -16.77 -8.40
CA GLY A 292 6.20 -16.70 -8.69
C GLY A 292 7.11 -16.63 -7.48
N GLY A 293 6.59 -16.40 -6.27
CA GLY A 293 7.38 -16.34 -5.04
C GLY A 293 8.33 -15.14 -4.99
N LEU A 294 7.89 -13.98 -5.49
CA LEU A 294 8.69 -12.77 -5.42
C LEU A 294 8.85 -12.28 -3.98
N SER A 295 10.04 -11.84 -3.64
CA SER A 295 10.34 -11.11 -2.40
C SER A 295 10.56 -9.65 -2.76
N VAL A 296 9.62 -8.79 -2.38
CA VAL A 296 9.58 -7.38 -2.76
C VAL A 296 9.92 -6.53 -1.54
N ARG A 297 11.00 -5.76 -1.62
CA ARG A 297 11.34 -4.71 -0.66
C ARG A 297 10.81 -3.40 -1.18
N THR A 298 9.92 -2.77 -0.43
CA THR A 298 9.35 -1.46 -0.78
C THR A 298 10.09 -0.32 -0.11
N SER A 299 9.80 0.89 -0.57
CA SER A 299 10.27 2.14 0.03
C SER A 299 9.45 2.57 1.25
N LEU A 300 8.34 1.89 1.56
CA LEU A 300 7.42 2.25 2.64
C LEU A 300 8.12 2.33 4.00
N ASP A 301 8.01 3.47 4.66
CA ASP A 301 8.37 3.64 6.07
C ASP A 301 7.10 3.47 6.92
N PRO A 302 7.00 2.40 7.74
CA PRO A 302 5.79 2.12 8.53
C PRO A 302 5.41 3.23 9.49
N LYS A 303 6.39 3.92 10.09
CA LYS A 303 6.14 5.01 11.04
C LYS A 303 5.57 6.23 10.33
N LEU A 304 6.19 6.62 9.22
CA LEU A 304 5.70 7.73 8.39
C LEU A 304 4.34 7.42 7.79
N GLN A 305 4.08 6.16 7.40
CA GLN A 305 2.79 5.74 6.84
C GLN A 305 1.65 5.88 7.85
N VAL A 306 1.85 5.38 9.08
CA VAL A 306 0.84 5.52 10.15
C VAL A 306 0.59 6.98 10.48
N LEU A 307 1.65 7.79 10.54
CA LEU A 307 1.54 9.23 10.80
C LEU A 307 0.82 9.95 9.65
N ALA A 308 1.17 9.66 8.39
CA ALA A 308 0.55 10.25 7.21
C ALA A 308 -0.95 9.95 7.18
N ARG A 309 -1.33 8.69 7.43
CA ARG A 309 -2.74 8.32 7.52
C ARG A 309 -3.46 9.06 8.62
N LYS A 310 -2.88 9.10 9.82
CA LYS A 310 -3.48 9.79 10.95
C LYS A 310 -3.71 11.27 10.64
N THR A 311 -2.69 11.99 10.20
CA THR A 311 -2.79 13.44 9.94
C THR A 311 -3.76 13.75 8.79
N MET A 312 -3.79 12.89 7.75
CA MET A 312 -4.73 13.05 6.64
C MET A 312 -6.18 12.83 7.09
N ILE A 313 -6.46 11.75 7.83
CA ILE A 313 -7.79 11.47 8.38
C ILE A 313 -8.23 12.60 9.32
N ASP A 314 -7.37 13.04 10.24
CA ASP A 314 -7.67 14.13 11.17
C ASP A 314 -8.02 15.43 10.41
N GLY A 315 -7.33 15.72 9.29
CA GLY A 315 -7.60 16.87 8.44
C GLY A 315 -8.96 16.77 7.73
N LEU A 316 -9.26 15.61 7.14
CA LEU A 316 -10.55 15.36 6.48
C LEU A 316 -11.72 15.47 7.47
N VAL A 317 -11.58 14.84 8.63
CA VAL A 317 -12.59 14.89 9.72
C VAL A 317 -12.77 16.31 10.24
N ARG A 318 -11.68 17.04 10.48
CA ARG A 318 -11.73 18.43 10.93
C ARG A 318 -12.53 19.31 9.97
N PHE A 319 -12.29 19.18 8.67
CA PHE A 319 -13.06 19.90 7.67
C PHE A 319 -14.53 19.45 7.65
N ASP A 320 -14.78 18.12 7.60
CA ASP A 320 -16.12 17.56 7.50
C ASP A 320 -17.02 17.99 8.68
N GLN A 321 -16.45 18.08 9.88
CA GLN A 321 -17.15 18.59 11.05
C GLN A 321 -17.61 20.06 10.91
N THR A 322 -16.92 20.87 10.10
CA THR A 322 -17.38 22.25 9.82
C THR A 322 -18.64 22.28 8.98
N GLN A 323 -18.92 21.23 8.21
CA GLN A 323 -20.10 21.10 7.36
C GLN A 323 -21.37 20.68 8.14
N GLY A 324 -21.20 20.23 9.38
CA GLY A 324 -22.30 19.82 10.27
C GLY A 324 -22.69 18.34 10.13
N TRP A 325 -23.73 17.98 10.83
CA TRP A 325 -24.22 16.60 10.93
C TRP A 325 -25.16 16.24 9.78
N ARG A 326 -24.96 15.09 9.15
CA ARG A 326 -25.75 14.57 8.01
C ARG A 326 -26.73 13.45 8.38
N GLY A 327 -26.71 13.01 9.62
CA GLY A 327 -27.58 11.93 10.09
C GLY A 327 -26.89 10.61 10.35
N PRO A 328 -27.61 9.62 10.89
CA PRO A 328 -27.08 8.31 11.22
C PRO A 328 -26.73 7.48 9.97
N VAL A 329 -25.84 6.51 10.13
CA VAL A 329 -25.47 5.56 9.07
C VAL A 329 -26.64 4.66 8.68
N ALA A 330 -27.41 4.22 9.68
CA ALA A 330 -28.59 3.38 9.55
C ALA A 330 -29.50 3.54 10.76
N LYS A 331 -30.64 2.86 10.74
CA LYS A 331 -31.53 2.68 11.91
C LYS A 331 -31.77 1.21 12.14
N VAL A 332 -31.76 0.80 13.41
CA VAL A 332 -32.11 -0.56 13.83
C VAL A 332 -33.18 -0.50 14.90
N ASP A 333 -34.07 -1.48 14.88
CA ASP A 333 -35.00 -1.68 15.95
C ASP A 333 -34.26 -2.21 17.20
N ILE A 334 -34.33 -1.48 18.28
CA ILE A 334 -33.66 -1.80 19.57
C ILE A 334 -34.48 -2.71 20.45
N ALA A 335 -35.67 -3.11 20.05
CA ALA A 335 -36.44 -4.13 20.77
C ALA A 335 -35.77 -5.50 20.68
N GLY A 336 -35.57 -6.18 21.81
CA GLY A 336 -34.85 -7.45 21.91
C GLY A 336 -33.32 -7.29 21.87
N ASP A 337 -32.63 -8.23 21.21
CA ASP A 337 -31.15 -8.20 21.13
C ASP A 337 -30.66 -7.26 20.02
N TRP A 338 -30.45 -6.01 20.35
CA TRP A 338 -29.91 -4.97 19.44
C TRP A 338 -28.53 -5.34 18.90
N GLY A 339 -27.73 -6.12 19.66
CA GLY A 339 -26.37 -6.46 19.27
C GLY A 339 -26.31 -7.37 18.04
N VAL A 340 -27.24 -8.31 17.91
CA VAL A 340 -27.34 -9.16 16.71
C VAL A 340 -27.69 -8.31 15.48
N LYS A 341 -28.69 -7.44 15.61
CA LYS A 341 -29.12 -6.56 14.51
C LYS A 341 -28.02 -5.57 14.11
N LEU A 342 -27.31 -5.01 15.09
CA LEU A 342 -26.17 -4.10 14.80
C LEU A 342 -25.00 -4.83 14.14
N ALA A 343 -24.76 -6.09 14.46
CA ALA A 343 -23.67 -6.90 13.87
C ALA A 343 -23.91 -7.26 12.38
N GLU A 344 -25.14 -7.08 11.87
CA GLU A 344 -25.47 -7.25 10.45
C GLU A 344 -25.01 -6.05 9.60
N ILE A 345 -24.83 -4.88 10.22
CA ILE A 345 -24.35 -3.68 9.54
C ILE A 345 -22.84 -3.78 9.36
N LYS A 346 -22.37 -3.67 8.11
CA LYS A 346 -20.95 -3.70 7.80
C LYS A 346 -20.29 -2.40 8.27
N ALA A 347 -19.41 -2.50 9.27
CA ALA A 347 -18.54 -1.42 9.67
C ALA A 347 -17.32 -1.33 8.73
N LEU A 348 -16.75 -0.13 8.60
CA LEU A 348 -15.42 0.04 7.98
C LEU A 348 -14.38 -0.56 8.93
N SER A 349 -13.54 -1.48 8.42
CA SER A 349 -12.57 -2.21 9.24
C SER A 349 -11.28 -1.43 9.47
N ASP A 350 -11.02 -0.43 8.63
CA ASP A 350 -9.78 0.33 8.57
C ASP A 350 -9.85 1.72 9.23
N VAL A 351 -10.91 2.02 9.97
CA VAL A 351 -11.11 3.32 10.63
C VAL A 351 -10.90 3.28 12.15
N ALA A 352 -10.21 2.27 12.66
CA ALA A 352 -9.88 2.22 14.09
C ALA A 352 -9.22 3.54 14.56
N PRO A 353 -9.59 4.06 15.76
CA PRO A 353 -10.39 3.42 16.81
C PRO A 353 -11.90 3.61 16.70
N TRP A 354 -12.44 4.10 15.58
CA TRP A 354 -13.88 4.29 15.43
C TRP A 354 -14.62 2.94 15.47
N ARG A 355 -15.81 2.95 16.05
CA ARG A 355 -16.69 1.78 16.14
C ARG A 355 -18.12 2.18 15.79
N LEU A 356 -18.88 1.27 15.21
CA LEU A 356 -20.33 1.45 15.11
C LEU A 356 -20.98 1.26 16.47
N ALA A 357 -21.98 2.09 16.73
CA ALA A 357 -22.80 2.00 17.92
C ALA A 357 -24.27 2.28 17.59
N VAL A 358 -25.19 1.68 18.32
CA VAL A 358 -26.61 2.01 18.27
C VAL A 358 -26.99 2.85 19.49
N VAL A 359 -27.77 3.87 19.27
CA VAL A 359 -28.33 4.70 20.35
C VAL A 359 -29.47 3.94 21.03
N LEU A 360 -29.35 3.68 22.33
CA LEU A 360 -30.32 2.94 23.13
C LEU A 360 -31.31 3.86 23.82
N GLU A 361 -30.81 4.91 24.46
CA GLU A 361 -31.57 5.89 25.23
C GLU A 361 -30.99 7.28 25.02
N VAL A 362 -31.85 8.30 25.08
CA VAL A 362 -31.47 9.69 24.92
C VAL A 362 -32.05 10.52 26.05
N SER A 363 -31.22 11.33 26.70
CA SER A 363 -31.58 12.39 27.62
C SER A 363 -31.08 13.75 27.07
N ASP A 364 -31.37 14.85 27.76
CA ASP A 364 -30.92 16.18 27.33
C ASP A 364 -29.37 16.28 27.23
N GLN A 365 -28.63 15.65 28.15
CA GLN A 365 -27.17 15.80 28.31
C GLN A 365 -26.34 14.64 27.79
N LEU A 366 -26.95 13.46 27.60
CA LEU A 366 -26.23 12.27 27.17
C LEU A 366 -27.14 11.27 26.43
N ALA A 367 -26.53 10.44 25.58
CA ALA A 367 -27.15 9.22 25.09
C ALA A 367 -26.39 8.00 25.61
N ARG A 368 -27.15 6.94 25.93
CA ARG A 368 -26.60 5.59 26.16
C ARG A 368 -26.50 4.87 24.83
N ILE A 369 -25.34 4.32 24.53
CA ILE A 369 -25.06 3.64 23.27
C ILE A 369 -24.63 2.21 23.48
N GLY A 370 -25.01 1.30 22.59
CA GLY A 370 -24.52 -0.07 22.50
C GLY A 370 -23.50 -0.21 21.39
N LEU A 371 -22.28 -0.61 21.73
CA LEU A 371 -21.20 -0.78 20.73
C LEU A 371 -21.43 -2.05 19.91
N GLN A 372 -21.08 -2.02 18.63
CA GLN A 372 -21.14 -3.20 17.78
C GLN A 372 -20.35 -4.36 18.39
N PRO A 373 -20.99 -5.52 18.65
CA PRO A 373 -20.29 -6.68 19.21
C PRO A 373 -19.30 -7.25 18.18
N GLY A 374 -18.19 -7.76 18.68
CA GLY A 374 -17.25 -8.52 17.88
C GLY A 374 -17.84 -9.82 17.36
N ARG A 375 -17.16 -10.42 16.39
CA ARG A 375 -17.45 -11.79 15.94
C ARG A 375 -16.41 -12.74 16.53
N GLU A 376 -16.91 -13.83 17.12
CA GLU A 376 -16.04 -14.91 17.59
C GLU A 376 -15.36 -15.61 16.42
N PRO A 377 -14.23 -16.32 16.66
CA PRO A 377 -13.52 -17.06 15.63
C PRO A 377 -14.33 -18.18 14.95
N GLY A 378 -15.56 -18.21 14.96
CA GLY A 378 -16.50 -19.10 14.25
C GLY A 378 -17.47 -18.34 13.37
N GLY A 379 -17.38 -17.00 13.38
CA GLY A 379 -18.27 -16.10 12.64
C GLY A 379 -19.55 -15.76 13.41
N PHE A 380 -19.77 -16.35 14.59
CA PHE A 380 -20.91 -16.05 15.45
C PHE A 380 -20.74 -14.68 16.09
N VAL A 381 -21.85 -13.96 16.26
CA VAL A 381 -21.86 -12.68 16.98
C VAL A 381 -21.55 -12.96 18.46
N SER A 382 -20.58 -12.26 19.04
CA SER A 382 -20.28 -12.36 20.46
C SER A 382 -21.54 -12.07 21.29
N LYS A 383 -21.70 -12.78 22.38
CA LYS A 383 -22.81 -12.56 23.34
C LYS A 383 -22.56 -11.34 24.25
N GLU A 384 -21.36 -10.83 24.27
CA GLU A 384 -20.98 -9.64 25.03
C GLU A 384 -21.68 -8.39 24.47
N ARG A 385 -22.30 -7.59 25.37
CA ARG A 385 -23.01 -6.34 25.03
C ARG A 385 -22.35 -5.20 25.79
N THR A 386 -21.35 -4.58 25.12
CA THR A 386 -20.66 -3.41 25.68
C THR A 386 -21.51 -2.17 25.49
N VAL A 387 -21.74 -1.42 26.57
CA VAL A 387 -22.49 -0.18 26.58
C VAL A 387 -21.56 0.99 26.90
N GLY A 388 -21.81 2.15 26.33
CA GLY A 388 -21.05 3.38 26.55
C GLY A 388 -21.96 4.60 26.64
N ILE A 389 -21.36 5.75 26.87
CA ILE A 389 -22.01 7.04 26.99
C ILE A 389 -21.51 7.99 25.92
N LEU A 390 -22.43 8.65 25.25
CA LEU A 390 -22.17 9.73 24.28
C LEU A 390 -22.67 11.05 24.90
N PRO A 391 -21.80 11.83 25.58
CA PRO A 391 -22.17 13.08 26.21
C PRO A 391 -22.39 14.18 25.19
N LEU A 392 -23.16 15.21 25.54
CA LEU A 392 -23.45 16.38 24.70
C LEU A 392 -22.16 17.06 24.18
N ASP A 393 -21.10 17.08 25.01
CA ASP A 393 -19.80 17.61 24.59
C ASP A 393 -19.19 16.86 23.39
N GLY A 394 -19.42 15.59 23.29
CA GLY A 394 -19.00 14.75 22.16
C GLY A 394 -19.79 14.97 20.87
N LEU A 395 -20.87 15.77 20.94
CA LEU A 395 -21.78 16.07 19.82
C LEU A 395 -21.74 17.57 19.41
N LYS A 396 -21.02 18.45 20.11
CA LYS A 396 -21.05 19.92 19.88
C LYS A 396 -20.72 20.34 18.46
N TRP A 397 -19.90 19.57 17.74
CA TRP A 397 -19.57 19.82 16.36
C TRP A 397 -20.76 19.54 15.41
N ALA A 398 -21.68 18.67 15.81
CA ALA A 398 -22.78 18.15 15.00
C ALA A 398 -23.91 19.19 14.84
N LYS A 399 -23.56 20.30 14.20
CA LYS A 399 -24.51 21.38 13.91
C LYS A 399 -25.65 20.88 13.03
N THR A 400 -26.86 21.19 13.41
CA THR A 400 -28.09 20.97 12.63
C THR A 400 -28.65 22.31 12.21
N SER A 401 -28.87 22.54 10.91
CA SER A 401 -29.28 23.84 10.36
C SER A 401 -28.39 25.02 10.84
N GLY A 402 -27.07 24.77 10.94
CA GLY A 402 -26.06 25.78 11.34
C GLY A 402 -25.99 26.06 12.85
N LYS A 403 -26.86 25.48 13.67
CA LYS A 403 -26.89 25.71 15.14
C LYS A 403 -26.19 24.60 15.90
N VAL A 404 -25.39 24.94 16.90
CA VAL A 404 -24.80 24.02 17.85
C VAL A 404 -25.92 23.38 18.68
N PRO A 405 -25.94 22.01 18.81
CA PRO A 405 -27.00 21.35 19.58
C PRO A 405 -26.95 21.74 21.07
N ALA A 406 -28.08 22.05 21.63
CA ALA A 406 -28.25 22.32 23.05
C ALA A 406 -28.65 21.06 23.83
N LYS A 407 -29.19 20.04 23.14
CA LYS A 407 -29.63 18.76 23.68
C LYS A 407 -29.22 17.63 22.74
N VAL A 408 -28.91 16.46 23.30
CA VAL A 408 -28.48 15.27 22.53
C VAL A 408 -29.57 14.82 21.56
N GLY A 409 -30.85 14.87 21.94
CA GLY A 409 -31.98 14.50 21.08
C GLY A 409 -32.18 15.37 19.83
N GLN A 410 -31.46 16.50 19.69
CA GLN A 410 -31.43 17.29 18.46
C GLN A 410 -30.52 16.67 17.38
N VAL A 411 -29.66 15.71 17.75
CA VAL A 411 -28.64 15.10 16.86
C VAL A 411 -28.93 13.61 16.64
N VAL A 412 -29.21 12.85 17.70
CA VAL A 412 -29.44 11.41 17.64
C VAL A 412 -30.68 10.99 18.39
N ASN A 413 -31.30 9.90 17.91
CA ASN A 413 -32.52 9.33 18.49
C ASN A 413 -32.32 7.84 18.78
N PRO A 414 -33.10 7.22 19.66
CA PRO A 414 -33.07 5.79 19.90
C PRO A 414 -33.21 4.99 18.58
N GLY A 415 -32.39 3.97 18.41
CA GLY A 415 -32.30 3.15 17.20
C GLY A 415 -31.35 3.69 16.12
N ASP A 416 -30.85 4.91 16.24
CA ASP A 416 -29.87 5.46 15.28
C ASP A 416 -28.53 4.70 15.42
N VAL A 417 -27.96 4.30 14.30
CA VAL A 417 -26.61 3.70 14.20
C VAL A 417 -25.63 4.76 13.76
N VAL A 418 -24.59 4.97 14.55
CA VAL A 418 -23.60 6.02 14.38
C VAL A 418 -22.17 5.50 14.56
N TYR A 419 -21.20 6.16 13.94
CA TYR A 419 -19.79 5.96 14.30
C TYR A 419 -19.45 6.76 15.56
N VAL A 420 -18.71 6.12 16.45
CA VAL A 420 -18.20 6.74 17.69
C VAL A 420 -16.72 6.43 17.89
N GLU A 421 -16.01 7.34 18.51
CA GLU A 421 -14.61 7.20 18.88
C GLU A 421 -14.46 7.29 20.40
N PRO A 422 -13.63 6.46 21.05
CA PRO A 422 -13.36 6.57 22.48
C PRO A 422 -12.89 7.97 22.86
N ALA A 423 -13.48 8.55 23.90
CA ALA A 423 -13.06 9.83 24.48
C ALA A 423 -11.95 9.59 25.50
N LYS A 424 -11.41 10.68 26.08
CA LYS A 424 -10.37 10.61 27.14
C LYS A 424 -10.87 9.93 28.43
N ILE A 425 -12.16 10.02 28.71
CA ILE A 425 -12.79 9.41 29.89
C ILE A 425 -13.25 8.02 29.45
N GLU A 426 -12.86 7.02 30.19
CA GLU A 426 -13.22 5.62 29.93
C GLU A 426 -14.75 5.44 29.93
N GLY A 427 -15.26 4.66 28.97
CA GLY A 427 -16.70 4.44 28.77
C GLY A 427 -17.44 5.59 28.10
N GLN A 428 -16.78 6.72 27.84
CA GLN A 428 -17.33 7.82 27.07
C GLN A 428 -16.83 7.82 25.63
N PHE A 429 -17.66 8.34 24.73
CA PHE A 429 -17.40 8.37 23.30
C PHE A 429 -17.74 9.74 22.70
N SER A 430 -17.12 10.06 21.57
CA SER A 430 -17.45 11.23 20.74
C SER A 430 -18.09 10.75 19.44
N LEU A 431 -19.11 11.46 18.97
CA LEU A 431 -19.76 11.19 17.69
C LEU A 431 -18.76 11.40 16.55
N ARG A 432 -18.79 10.50 15.58
CA ARG A 432 -18.02 10.61 14.33
C ARG A 432 -18.93 10.41 13.12
N GLN A 433 -18.48 10.97 12.00
CA GLN A 433 -19.16 10.89 10.71
C GLN A 433 -18.11 10.62 9.64
N VAL A 434 -18.41 9.69 8.73
CA VAL A 434 -17.52 9.43 7.59
C VAL A 434 -17.51 10.65 6.68
N PRO A 435 -16.34 11.26 6.38
CA PRO A 435 -16.26 12.45 5.55
C PRO A 435 -16.78 12.21 4.12
N GLU A 436 -17.49 13.18 3.58
CA GLU A 436 -17.83 13.23 2.14
C GLU A 436 -16.66 13.76 1.31
N ILE A 437 -15.92 14.72 1.87
CA ILE A 437 -14.70 15.19 1.22
C ILE A 437 -13.63 14.10 1.30
N SER A 438 -12.83 14.00 0.26
CA SER A 438 -11.70 13.08 0.22
C SER A 438 -10.41 13.82 -0.09
N GLY A 439 -9.32 13.10 -0.24
CA GLY A 439 -8.03 13.68 -0.56
C GLY A 439 -6.95 12.61 -0.57
N ALA A 440 -5.73 13.07 -0.74
CA ALA A 440 -4.56 12.20 -0.74
C ALA A 440 -3.37 12.91 -0.10
N MET A 441 -2.42 12.09 0.38
CA MET A 441 -1.12 12.53 0.87
C MET A 441 -0.03 11.63 0.32
N VAL A 442 1.06 12.24 -0.15
CA VAL A 442 2.28 11.56 -0.60
C VAL A 442 3.46 12.14 0.15
N VAL A 443 4.34 11.26 0.60
CA VAL A 443 5.59 11.58 1.28
C VAL A 443 6.72 10.93 0.50
N GLU A 444 7.70 11.73 0.05
CA GLU A 444 8.76 11.26 -0.85
C GLU A 444 10.14 11.74 -0.38
N ASP A 445 11.16 10.92 -0.59
CA ASP A 445 12.57 11.28 -0.44
C ASP A 445 13.02 12.05 -1.69
N PRO A 446 13.39 13.33 -1.58
CA PRO A 446 13.76 14.17 -2.73
C PRO A 446 15.04 13.73 -3.44
N LEU A 447 15.89 12.97 -2.76
CA LEU A 447 17.18 12.54 -3.33
C LEU A 447 17.06 11.25 -4.17
N THR A 448 16.13 10.38 -3.81
CA THR A 448 16.00 9.04 -4.41
C THR A 448 14.70 8.83 -5.18
N GLY A 449 13.65 9.61 -4.91
CA GLY A 449 12.31 9.40 -5.43
C GLY A 449 11.54 8.27 -4.72
N ARG A 450 12.06 7.77 -3.59
CA ARG A 450 11.39 6.75 -2.79
C ARG A 450 10.13 7.32 -2.15
N VAL A 451 8.98 6.74 -2.44
CA VAL A 451 7.72 7.08 -1.80
C VAL A 451 7.69 6.42 -0.42
N LEU A 452 7.86 7.22 0.62
CA LEU A 452 7.97 6.74 2.01
C LEU A 452 6.62 6.47 2.66
N ALA A 453 5.57 7.21 2.23
CA ALA A 453 4.20 7.00 2.65
C ALA A 453 3.21 7.48 1.58
N MET A 454 2.05 6.82 1.49
CA MET A 454 0.99 7.16 0.56
C MET A 454 -0.38 6.89 1.18
N VAL A 455 -1.24 7.90 1.14
CA VAL A 455 -2.64 7.82 1.58
C VAL A 455 -3.52 8.27 0.42
N GLY A 456 -4.41 7.41 -0.05
CA GLY A 456 -5.25 7.67 -1.23
C GLY A 456 -6.69 8.05 -0.93
N GLY A 457 -7.06 8.16 0.35
CA GLY A 457 -8.44 8.49 0.78
C GLY A 457 -8.64 8.35 2.28
N PHE A 458 -9.88 8.54 2.72
CA PHE A 458 -10.26 8.36 4.12
C PHE A 458 -10.21 6.89 4.56
N SER A 459 -10.80 6.01 3.77
CA SER A 459 -10.91 4.58 4.05
C SER A 459 -10.78 3.78 2.75
N PHE A 460 -9.94 2.75 2.76
CA PHE A 460 -9.76 1.82 1.66
C PHE A 460 -10.98 0.88 1.52
N ASP A 461 -11.60 0.51 2.64
CA ASP A 461 -12.86 -0.25 2.66
C ASP A 461 -14.01 0.50 1.99
N GLN A 462 -14.04 1.83 2.13
CA GLN A 462 -15.02 2.68 1.48
C GLN A 462 -14.74 2.87 -0.01
N SER A 463 -13.47 3.10 -0.37
CA SER A 463 -13.05 3.37 -1.74
C SER A 463 -11.61 2.96 -1.97
N GLN A 464 -11.39 2.02 -2.89
CA GLN A 464 -10.06 1.58 -3.31
C GLN A 464 -9.42 2.52 -4.34
N PHE A 465 -10.15 3.55 -4.80
CA PHE A 465 -9.64 4.55 -5.73
C PHE A 465 -8.55 5.39 -5.05
N ASN A 466 -7.32 5.25 -5.53
CA ASN A 466 -6.16 5.95 -4.97
C ASN A 466 -6.03 7.35 -5.55
N ARG A 467 -6.41 8.36 -4.79
CA ARG A 467 -6.40 9.75 -5.25
C ARG A 467 -5.00 10.34 -5.37
N ALA A 468 -3.98 9.68 -4.84
CA ALA A 468 -2.59 10.10 -5.02
C ALA A 468 -2.05 9.84 -6.44
N THR A 469 -2.51 8.75 -7.08
CA THR A 469 -1.98 8.22 -8.34
C THR A 469 -3.00 8.20 -9.48
N GLN A 470 -4.29 8.07 -9.16
CA GLN A 470 -5.35 7.88 -10.15
C GLN A 470 -6.23 9.12 -10.37
N ALA A 471 -6.33 10.03 -9.38
CA ALA A 471 -7.12 11.24 -9.54
C ALA A 471 -6.35 12.28 -10.34
N LEU A 472 -6.82 12.58 -11.55
CA LEU A 472 -6.38 13.70 -12.35
C LEU A 472 -7.13 14.95 -11.89
N ARG A 473 -6.39 15.91 -11.32
CA ARG A 473 -6.96 17.12 -10.73
C ARG A 473 -6.12 18.34 -11.09
N GLN A 474 -6.76 19.50 -11.14
CA GLN A 474 -6.07 20.75 -11.43
C GLN A 474 -5.22 21.18 -10.23
N PRO A 475 -3.89 21.33 -10.36
CA PRO A 475 -3.02 21.76 -9.27
C PRO A 475 -3.20 23.25 -8.93
N GLY A 476 -3.84 24.03 -9.80
CA GLY A 476 -4.00 25.46 -9.62
C GLY A 476 -2.65 26.15 -9.39
N SER A 477 -2.62 27.10 -8.48
CA SER A 477 -1.43 27.89 -8.17
C SER A 477 -0.21 27.10 -7.70
N SER A 478 -0.32 25.80 -7.38
CA SER A 478 0.86 24.96 -7.11
C SER A 478 1.68 24.65 -8.37
N PHE A 479 1.16 24.97 -9.55
CA PHE A 479 1.91 24.89 -10.80
C PHE A 479 2.84 26.10 -11.02
N LYS A 480 2.58 27.25 -10.42
CA LYS A 480 3.35 28.51 -10.63
C LYS A 480 4.86 28.37 -10.44
N PRO A 481 5.41 27.58 -9.50
CA PRO A 481 6.85 27.43 -9.36
C PRO A 481 7.57 27.00 -10.63
N PHE A 482 6.91 26.22 -11.50
CA PHE A 482 7.49 25.81 -12.80
C PHE A 482 7.57 26.97 -13.78
N VAL A 483 6.58 27.86 -13.81
CA VAL A 483 6.59 29.09 -14.61
C VAL A 483 7.71 30.02 -14.14
N TYR A 484 7.83 30.21 -12.82
CA TYR A 484 8.88 31.06 -12.24
C TYR A 484 10.29 30.47 -12.41
N ALA A 485 10.41 29.13 -12.27
CA ALA A 485 11.69 28.45 -12.52
C ALA A 485 12.13 28.61 -13.97
N ALA A 486 11.21 28.47 -14.94
CA ALA A 486 11.50 28.72 -16.35
C ALA A 486 11.99 30.15 -16.59
N ALA A 487 11.37 31.14 -15.97
CA ALA A 487 11.80 32.54 -16.05
C ALA A 487 13.20 32.74 -15.45
N LEU A 488 13.43 32.29 -14.20
CA LEU A 488 14.70 32.41 -13.50
C LEU A 488 15.88 31.72 -14.25
N ASP A 489 15.58 30.64 -14.95
CA ASP A 489 16.57 29.91 -15.75
C ASP A 489 16.90 30.64 -17.08
N ASN A 490 16.02 31.53 -17.49
CA ASN A 490 16.13 32.33 -18.73
C ASN A 490 16.37 33.82 -18.46
N GLY A 491 17.14 34.16 -17.45
CA GLY A 491 17.71 35.49 -17.22
C GLY A 491 16.94 36.40 -16.27
N TYR A 492 15.77 35.98 -15.77
CA TYR A 492 15.07 36.72 -14.72
C TYR A 492 15.73 36.47 -13.36
N THR A 493 15.49 37.39 -12.44
CA THR A 493 15.96 37.31 -11.05
C THR A 493 14.77 37.36 -10.09
N PRO A 494 14.91 36.89 -8.87
CA PRO A 494 13.86 37.06 -7.87
C PRO A 494 13.45 38.52 -7.62
N SER A 495 14.36 39.49 -7.93
CA SER A 495 14.11 40.94 -7.85
C SER A 495 13.53 41.55 -9.12
N THR A 496 13.37 40.80 -10.21
CA THR A 496 12.74 41.32 -11.43
C THR A 496 11.32 41.82 -11.12
N ILE A 497 10.98 43.00 -11.60
CA ILE A 497 9.69 43.65 -11.39
C ILE A 497 8.71 43.28 -12.48
N VAL A 498 7.53 42.82 -12.08
CA VAL A 498 6.39 42.55 -12.96
C VAL A 498 5.18 43.37 -12.51
N LEU A 499 4.43 43.88 -13.46
CA LEU A 499 3.27 44.73 -13.17
C LEU A 499 2.08 43.88 -12.71
N ASP A 500 1.62 44.09 -11.46
CA ASP A 500 0.36 43.52 -10.93
C ASP A 500 -0.76 44.55 -11.12
N ALA A 501 -1.35 44.60 -12.32
CA ALA A 501 -2.43 45.51 -12.71
C ALA A 501 -3.40 44.81 -13.65
N PRO A 502 -4.64 45.28 -13.84
CA PRO A 502 -5.60 44.65 -14.75
C PRO A 502 -4.99 44.29 -16.11
N LEU A 503 -5.39 43.13 -16.63
CA LEU A 503 -4.91 42.59 -17.87
C LEU A 503 -6.06 42.06 -18.70
N GLU A 504 -6.10 42.44 -19.99
CA GLU A 504 -7.06 41.92 -20.94
C GLU A 504 -6.31 41.18 -22.04
N ILE A 505 -6.76 39.98 -22.34
CA ILE A 505 -6.12 39.10 -23.34
C ILE A 505 -7.20 38.69 -24.32
N ASP A 506 -7.08 39.14 -25.57
CA ASP A 506 -7.91 38.66 -26.66
C ASP A 506 -7.53 37.20 -26.98
N GLN A 507 -8.47 36.28 -26.85
CA GLN A 507 -8.26 34.87 -27.15
C GLN A 507 -8.62 34.50 -28.61
N GLY A 508 -8.97 35.51 -29.42
CA GLY A 508 -9.32 35.33 -30.82
C GLY A 508 -10.83 35.28 -31.11
N PRO A 509 -11.18 35.24 -32.40
CA PRO A 509 -12.57 35.30 -32.83
C PRO A 509 -13.42 34.17 -32.22
N GLY A 510 -14.51 34.52 -31.59
CA GLY A 510 -15.48 33.59 -31.00
C GLY A 510 -15.18 33.09 -29.59
N ILE A 511 -13.98 33.37 -29.01
CA ILE A 511 -13.63 32.99 -27.66
C ILE A 511 -13.78 34.18 -26.70
N GLY A 512 -13.52 35.41 -27.20
CA GLY A 512 -13.68 36.63 -26.42
C GLY A 512 -12.42 37.01 -25.62
N VAL A 513 -12.59 38.05 -24.77
CA VAL A 513 -11.49 38.62 -23.97
C VAL A 513 -11.44 37.94 -22.60
N TRP A 514 -10.30 37.36 -22.28
CA TRP A 514 -10.02 36.82 -20.96
C TRP A 514 -9.41 37.91 -20.05
N ARG A 515 -9.96 38.03 -18.84
CA ARG A 515 -9.52 38.97 -17.81
C ARG A 515 -9.09 38.20 -16.58
N PRO A 516 -7.80 37.82 -16.46
CA PRO A 516 -7.33 37.16 -15.25
C PRO A 516 -7.36 38.08 -14.05
N GLU A 517 -7.88 37.61 -12.93
CA GLU A 517 -7.95 38.33 -11.68
C GLU A 517 -7.11 37.67 -10.58
N ASN A 518 -6.62 38.49 -9.63
CA ASN A 518 -6.08 37.97 -8.39
C ASN A 518 -7.20 37.49 -7.47
N TYR A 519 -6.94 36.47 -6.65
CA TYR A 519 -7.95 35.87 -5.76
C TYR A 519 -8.67 36.89 -4.86
N GLU A 520 -7.96 37.92 -4.40
CA GLU A 520 -8.52 39.00 -3.56
C GLU A 520 -9.19 40.13 -4.34
N GLY A 521 -9.18 40.08 -5.68
CA GLY A 521 -9.65 41.14 -6.55
C GLY A 521 -8.82 42.47 -6.47
N LYS A 522 -7.60 42.38 -5.87
CA LYS A 522 -6.73 43.55 -5.68
C LYS A 522 -5.47 43.47 -6.51
N PHE A 523 -4.95 44.64 -6.88
CA PHE A 523 -3.71 44.79 -7.61
C PHE A 523 -2.70 45.61 -6.78
N TYR A 524 -1.42 45.30 -6.92
CA TYR A 524 -0.36 45.89 -6.10
C TYR A 524 0.66 46.72 -6.89
N GLY A 525 0.45 46.84 -8.21
CA GLY A 525 1.35 47.60 -9.09
C GLY A 525 2.68 46.89 -9.35
N PRO A 526 3.73 47.62 -9.68
CA PRO A 526 5.05 47.00 -9.89
C PRO A 526 5.52 46.23 -8.64
N SER A 527 5.80 44.92 -8.81
CA SER A 527 6.09 44.04 -7.70
C SER A 527 7.18 43.02 -8.12
N THR A 528 8.00 42.58 -7.16
CA THR A 528 9.08 41.62 -7.43
C THR A 528 8.52 40.22 -7.76
N LEU A 529 9.26 39.42 -8.54
CA LEU A 529 8.91 38.01 -8.77
C LEU A 529 8.73 37.26 -7.45
N ARG A 530 9.61 37.49 -6.49
CA ARG A 530 9.46 36.92 -5.14
C ARG A 530 8.10 37.22 -4.52
N PHE A 531 7.66 38.48 -4.53
CA PHE A 531 6.34 38.86 -4.05
C PHE A 531 5.22 38.13 -4.80
N GLY A 532 5.37 38.01 -6.12
CA GLY A 532 4.39 37.31 -6.96
C GLY A 532 4.17 35.84 -6.55
N ILE A 533 5.25 35.09 -6.27
CA ILE A 533 5.13 33.69 -5.86
C ILE A 533 4.71 33.56 -4.38
N GLU A 534 5.25 34.40 -3.48
CA GLU A 534 4.92 34.39 -2.05
C GLU A 534 3.43 34.65 -1.82
N HIS A 535 2.85 35.60 -2.54
CA HIS A 535 1.42 35.96 -2.45
C HIS A 535 0.56 35.34 -3.56
N SER A 536 1.14 34.45 -4.35
CA SER A 536 0.43 33.67 -5.38
C SER A 536 -0.34 34.53 -6.40
N ARG A 537 0.24 35.67 -6.89
CA ARG A 537 -0.42 36.63 -7.79
C ARG A 537 -0.68 36.01 -9.16
N ASN A 538 -1.95 36.00 -9.59
CA ASN A 538 -2.35 35.42 -10.88
C ASN A 538 -1.89 36.28 -12.05
N VAL A 539 -2.18 37.59 -12.00
CA VAL A 539 -1.91 38.50 -13.10
C VAL A 539 -0.41 38.63 -13.39
N MET A 540 0.42 38.69 -12.34
CA MET A 540 1.87 38.66 -12.52
C MET A 540 2.35 37.37 -13.20
N THR A 541 1.78 36.22 -12.82
CA THR A 541 2.14 34.92 -13.42
C THR A 541 1.74 34.87 -14.90
N VAL A 542 0.56 35.37 -15.25
CA VAL A 542 0.10 35.42 -16.66
C VAL A 542 0.97 36.36 -17.49
N ARG A 543 1.34 37.55 -17.00
CA ARG A 543 2.26 38.45 -17.67
C ARG A 543 3.63 37.81 -17.87
N LEU A 544 4.14 37.13 -16.83
CA LEU A 544 5.42 36.42 -16.94
C LEU A 544 5.34 35.30 -17.99
N ALA A 545 4.24 34.52 -18.00
CA ALA A 545 4.03 33.48 -18.99
C ALA A 545 3.87 34.01 -20.41
N GLN A 546 3.28 35.20 -20.56
CA GLN A 546 3.17 35.87 -21.86
C GLN A 546 4.54 36.34 -22.36
N ASP A 547 5.39 36.83 -21.46
CA ASP A 547 6.72 37.36 -21.79
C ASP A 547 7.72 36.25 -22.16
N ILE A 548 7.75 35.13 -21.40
CA ILE A 548 8.68 34.01 -21.67
C ILE A 548 8.14 32.99 -22.70
N GLY A 549 6.82 33.00 -22.93
CA GLY A 549 6.15 32.10 -23.88
C GLY A 549 5.70 30.75 -23.26
N MET A 550 4.48 30.34 -23.59
CA MET A 550 3.92 29.06 -23.13
C MET A 550 4.66 27.82 -23.63
N PRO A 551 5.25 27.77 -24.85
CA PRO A 551 6.07 26.63 -25.27
C PRO A 551 7.25 26.31 -24.34
N LEU A 552 7.92 27.34 -23.81
CA LEU A 552 9.01 27.18 -22.85
C LEU A 552 8.46 26.57 -21.53
N ILE A 553 7.35 27.09 -21.04
CA ILE A 553 6.69 26.58 -19.82
C ILE A 553 6.27 25.12 -19.99
N ALA A 554 5.73 24.77 -21.16
CA ALA A 554 5.34 23.39 -21.48
C ALA A 554 6.55 22.42 -21.48
N ASP A 555 7.69 22.87 -22.02
CA ASP A 555 8.93 22.10 -21.99
C ASP A 555 9.40 21.84 -20.54
N TYR A 556 9.39 22.86 -19.68
CA TYR A 556 9.72 22.67 -18.26
C TYR A 556 8.72 21.74 -17.56
N ALA A 557 7.43 21.90 -17.79
CA ALA A 557 6.41 21.02 -17.23
C ALA A 557 6.63 19.54 -17.63
N LYS A 558 7.04 19.31 -18.86
CA LYS A 558 7.39 17.97 -19.38
C LYS A 558 8.70 17.43 -18.78
N ARG A 559 9.75 18.28 -18.70
CA ARG A 559 11.03 17.89 -18.06
C ARG A 559 10.84 17.47 -16.61
N PHE A 560 9.98 18.17 -15.86
CA PHE A 560 9.64 17.83 -14.48
C PHE A 560 8.63 16.68 -14.36
N GLY A 561 8.05 16.21 -15.47
CA GLY A 561 7.06 15.12 -15.47
C GLY A 561 5.70 15.50 -14.90
N VAL A 562 5.40 16.80 -14.77
CA VAL A 562 4.09 17.29 -14.30
C VAL A 562 3.02 16.99 -15.33
N TYR A 563 3.30 17.26 -16.61
CA TYR A 563 2.45 16.97 -17.76
C TYR A 563 3.25 16.25 -18.84
N ASP A 564 2.62 15.38 -19.58
CA ASP A 564 3.21 14.74 -20.76
C ASP A 564 3.10 15.68 -21.96
N ASP A 565 2.01 16.44 -22.02
CA ASP A 565 1.73 17.49 -22.99
C ASP A 565 0.93 18.62 -22.30
N LEU A 566 1.27 19.88 -22.60
CA LEU A 566 0.60 21.05 -22.05
C LEU A 566 0.18 21.97 -23.18
N PRO A 567 -1.12 22.19 -23.39
CA PRO A 567 -1.60 23.13 -24.41
C PRO A 567 -1.06 24.55 -24.17
N PRO A 568 -0.74 25.31 -25.23
CA PRO A 568 -0.07 26.62 -25.11
C PRO A 568 -1.00 27.78 -24.74
N TYR A 569 -2.07 27.52 -24.01
CA TYR A 569 -2.97 28.57 -23.54
C TYR A 569 -2.46 29.20 -22.25
N LEU A 570 -2.49 30.52 -22.14
CA LEU A 570 -1.99 31.26 -20.96
C LEU A 570 -2.66 30.86 -19.65
N SER A 571 -3.92 30.40 -19.68
CA SER A 571 -4.62 29.89 -18.48
C SER A 571 -3.92 28.69 -17.84
N PHE A 572 -3.18 27.88 -18.63
CA PHE A 572 -2.42 26.75 -18.10
C PHE A 572 -1.23 27.18 -17.23
N SER A 573 -0.73 28.42 -17.37
CA SER A 573 0.28 28.98 -16.45
C SER A 573 -0.22 29.09 -15.01
N LEU A 574 -1.54 29.12 -14.81
CA LEU A 574 -2.19 29.12 -13.49
C LEU A 574 -2.56 27.71 -13.00
N GLY A 575 -2.15 26.66 -13.73
CA GLY A 575 -2.40 25.26 -13.34
C GLY A 575 -3.80 24.75 -13.68
N ALA A 576 -4.37 25.16 -14.81
CA ALA A 576 -5.65 24.68 -15.33
C ALA A 576 -5.57 23.23 -15.89
N GLY A 577 -4.38 22.73 -16.20
CA GLY A 577 -4.18 21.33 -16.62
C GLY A 577 -4.37 20.36 -15.44
N GLU A 578 -4.73 19.12 -15.78
CA GLU A 578 -4.94 18.08 -14.76
C GLU A 578 -3.71 17.18 -14.64
N THR A 579 -3.35 16.84 -13.39
CA THR A 579 -2.23 15.96 -13.06
C THR A 579 -2.49 15.23 -11.75
N THR A 580 -1.61 14.29 -11.38
CA THR A 580 -1.73 13.56 -10.11
C THR A 580 -0.91 14.21 -9.00
N LEU A 581 -1.30 13.93 -7.75
CA LEU A 581 -0.53 14.38 -6.59
C LEU A 581 0.89 13.83 -6.60
N LEU A 582 1.07 12.56 -6.95
CA LEU A 582 2.40 11.93 -7.02
C LEU A 582 3.32 12.66 -8.01
N ARG A 583 2.86 12.98 -9.22
CA ARG A 583 3.65 13.75 -10.20
C ARG A 583 4.08 15.11 -9.66
N MET A 584 3.18 15.81 -8.98
CA MET A 584 3.48 17.11 -8.39
C MET A 584 4.50 17.02 -7.25
N VAL A 585 4.37 16.04 -6.35
CA VAL A 585 5.32 15.82 -5.24
C VAL A 585 6.71 15.50 -5.78
N THR A 586 6.80 14.59 -6.73
CA THR A 586 8.07 14.23 -7.40
C THR A 586 8.72 15.44 -8.08
N ALA A 587 7.92 16.26 -8.76
CA ALA A 587 8.42 17.46 -9.42
C ALA A 587 8.97 18.50 -8.41
N TYR A 588 8.34 18.64 -7.23
CA TYR A 588 8.87 19.50 -6.17
C TYR A 588 10.15 18.93 -5.54
N GLY A 589 10.27 17.61 -5.46
CA GLY A 589 11.53 16.96 -5.05
C GLY A 589 12.70 17.32 -5.97
N MET A 590 12.43 17.58 -7.25
CA MET A 590 13.48 18.04 -8.18
C MET A 590 13.93 19.47 -7.92
N PHE A 591 13.10 20.33 -7.33
CA PHE A 591 13.59 21.64 -6.84
C PHE A 591 14.51 21.47 -5.64
N ASP A 592 14.13 20.61 -4.68
CA ASP A 592 14.88 20.40 -3.46
C ASP A 592 16.24 19.73 -3.69
N ASN A 593 16.34 18.80 -4.62
CA ASN A 593 17.57 18.07 -4.92
C ASN A 593 18.55 18.79 -5.85
N GLY A 594 18.32 20.08 -6.15
CA GLY A 594 19.16 20.87 -7.03
C GLY A 594 18.92 20.64 -8.52
N GLY A 595 17.72 20.28 -8.91
CA GLY A 595 17.27 20.16 -10.31
C GLY A 595 17.62 18.84 -10.99
N ARG A 596 17.89 17.78 -10.25
CA ARG A 596 18.15 16.46 -10.80
C ARG A 596 16.86 15.65 -10.96
N ARG A 597 16.72 15.02 -12.12
CA ARG A 597 15.54 14.19 -12.42
C ARG A 597 15.48 12.99 -11.48
N ILE A 598 14.33 12.80 -10.83
CA ILE A 598 13.99 11.61 -10.08
C ILE A 598 12.76 10.95 -10.69
N LYS A 599 12.63 9.65 -10.46
CA LYS A 599 11.43 8.88 -10.77
C LYS A 599 10.86 8.36 -9.45
N PRO A 600 9.57 8.55 -9.19
CA PRO A 600 8.99 8.02 -7.98
C PRO A 600 9.03 6.50 -8.01
N THR A 601 9.31 5.88 -6.87
CA THR A 601 9.29 4.43 -6.73
C THR A 601 8.62 4.01 -5.44
N LEU A 602 7.83 2.93 -5.54
CA LEU A 602 7.26 2.22 -4.41
C LEU A 602 8.11 1.00 -4.05
N VAL A 603 8.98 0.57 -4.96
CA VAL A 603 9.76 -0.67 -4.85
C VAL A 603 11.24 -0.37 -4.91
N ASP A 604 11.96 -0.73 -3.85
CA ASP A 604 13.42 -0.62 -3.79
C ASP A 604 14.12 -1.79 -4.50
N ARG A 605 13.63 -3.01 -4.27
CA ARG A 605 14.25 -4.24 -4.78
C ARG A 605 13.24 -5.38 -4.90
N ILE A 606 13.39 -6.18 -5.95
CA ILE A 606 12.65 -7.43 -6.14
C ILE A 606 13.65 -8.57 -6.28
N GLN A 607 13.43 -9.63 -5.55
CA GLN A 607 14.15 -10.89 -5.67
C GLN A 607 13.19 -11.99 -6.12
N ASP A 608 13.69 -12.94 -6.91
CA ASP A 608 12.96 -14.15 -7.25
C ASP A 608 12.92 -15.14 -6.07
N ARG A 609 12.26 -16.27 -6.26
CA ARG A 609 12.16 -17.35 -5.26
C ARG A 609 13.50 -17.95 -4.83
N TYR A 610 14.54 -17.76 -5.63
CA TYR A 610 15.90 -18.25 -5.38
C TYR A 610 16.78 -17.21 -4.69
N GLY A 611 16.27 -15.99 -4.49
CA GLY A 611 16.99 -14.89 -3.86
C GLY A 611 17.81 -14.04 -4.83
N HIS A 612 17.75 -14.31 -6.14
CA HIS A 612 18.43 -13.48 -7.14
C HIS A 612 17.69 -12.15 -7.28
N THR A 613 18.44 -11.05 -7.30
CA THR A 613 17.86 -9.72 -7.50
C THR A 613 17.50 -9.55 -8.98
N VAL A 614 16.19 -9.43 -9.27
CA VAL A 614 15.65 -9.23 -10.63
C VAL A 614 15.30 -7.76 -10.91
N TYR A 615 15.22 -6.93 -9.89
CA TYR A 615 15.02 -5.49 -9.99
C TYR A 615 15.64 -4.76 -8.81
N LYS A 616 16.27 -3.60 -9.07
CA LYS A 616 16.77 -2.66 -8.09
C LYS A 616 16.53 -1.23 -8.60
N HIS A 617 15.94 -0.37 -7.78
CA HIS A 617 15.61 1.01 -8.16
C HIS A 617 16.86 1.89 -8.22
N ASP A 618 17.67 1.88 -7.18
CA ASP A 618 18.87 2.70 -7.10
C ASP A 618 20.04 2.03 -7.81
N GLU A 619 20.29 2.51 -9.04
CA GLU A 619 21.38 2.03 -9.90
C GLU A 619 22.65 2.86 -9.78
N ARG A 620 22.71 3.82 -8.84
CA ARG A 620 23.90 4.65 -8.64
C ARG A 620 25.05 3.76 -8.18
N GLU A 621 26.19 3.95 -8.84
CA GLU A 621 27.43 3.28 -8.49
C GLU A 621 28.08 3.99 -7.29
N CYS A 622 28.44 3.25 -6.28
CA CYS A 622 29.14 3.78 -5.12
C CYS A 622 30.61 3.35 -5.15
N ILE A 623 31.50 4.31 -5.40
CA ILE A 623 32.94 4.06 -5.37
C ILE A 623 33.43 4.16 -3.93
N GLY A 624 34.03 3.08 -3.42
CA GLY A 624 34.56 3.03 -2.06
C GLY A 624 33.55 2.62 -0.98
N CYS A 625 32.34 2.13 -1.36
CA CYS A 625 31.35 1.60 -0.40
C CYS A 625 31.69 0.18 0.12
N ASP A 626 32.52 -0.59 -0.58
CA ASP A 626 32.81 -2.00 -0.27
C ASP A 626 33.89 -2.18 0.83
N VAL A 627 34.28 -1.12 1.47
CA VAL A 627 35.36 -1.15 2.46
C VAL A 627 34.85 -1.70 3.78
N LYS A 628 35.47 -2.76 4.27
CA LYS A 628 35.06 -3.45 5.50
C LYS A 628 35.39 -2.66 6.78
N LYS A 629 36.36 -1.76 6.73
CA LYS A 629 36.82 -0.93 7.87
C LYS A 629 37.23 0.43 7.37
N TRP A 630 37.00 1.46 8.18
CA TRP A 630 37.54 2.80 7.95
C TRP A 630 39.03 2.82 8.33
N GLU A 631 39.89 3.11 7.36
CA GLU A 631 41.36 3.20 7.52
C GLU A 631 41.92 4.55 7.01
N ASN A 632 41.18 5.62 7.25
CA ASN A 632 41.45 6.98 6.74
C ASN A 632 41.48 7.12 5.20
N GLN A 633 40.78 6.23 4.47
CA GLN A 633 40.57 6.34 3.04
C GLN A 633 39.63 7.52 2.70
N THR A 634 39.60 7.90 1.43
CA THR A 634 38.66 8.93 0.94
C THR A 634 37.20 8.50 1.15
N GLU A 635 36.33 9.49 1.38
CA GLU A 635 34.90 9.25 1.50
C GLU A 635 34.35 8.51 0.28
N PRO A 636 33.41 7.58 0.47
CA PRO A 636 32.71 6.95 -0.64
C PRO A 636 32.01 8.00 -1.52
N SER A 637 32.10 7.85 -2.82
CA SER A 637 31.42 8.76 -3.75
C SER A 637 30.36 8.06 -4.56
N LEU A 638 29.19 8.69 -4.68
CA LEU A 638 28.10 8.22 -5.53
C LEU A 638 28.24 8.84 -6.93
N VAL A 639 28.36 7.99 -7.95
CA VAL A 639 28.31 8.44 -9.34
C VAL A 639 26.85 8.68 -9.71
N ASP A 640 26.47 9.94 -9.77
CA ASP A 640 25.11 10.36 -10.12
C ASP A 640 25.02 10.73 -11.60
N ARG A 641 24.45 9.85 -12.43
CA ARG A 641 24.25 10.04 -13.88
C ARG A 641 22.84 10.54 -14.23
N ARG A 642 22.05 10.98 -13.24
CA ARG A 642 20.70 11.48 -13.47
C ARG A 642 20.75 12.79 -14.27
N GLN A 643 19.77 12.95 -15.16
CA GLN A 643 19.61 14.14 -15.98
C GLN A 643 19.42 15.40 -15.12
N GLN A 644 20.12 16.47 -15.42
CA GLN A 644 19.86 17.80 -14.89
C GLN A 644 18.68 18.42 -15.64
N VAL A 645 17.55 18.63 -14.99
CA VAL A 645 16.32 19.19 -15.58
C VAL A 645 16.19 20.69 -15.32
N LEU A 646 16.90 21.20 -14.30
CA LEU A 646 16.98 22.62 -13.94
C LEU A 646 18.38 22.92 -13.43
N ASP A 647 18.90 24.11 -13.74
CA ASP A 647 20.18 24.58 -13.19
C ASP A 647 20.14 24.60 -11.65
N PRO A 648 21.19 24.11 -10.94
CA PRO A 648 21.17 24.03 -9.48
C PRO A 648 21.01 25.39 -8.78
N MET A 649 21.52 26.46 -9.37
CA MET A 649 21.36 27.82 -8.82
C MET A 649 19.92 28.31 -9.00
N THR A 650 19.28 27.97 -10.13
CA THR A 650 17.84 28.24 -10.33
C THR A 650 16.97 27.45 -9.35
N ALA A 651 17.30 26.15 -9.13
CA ALA A 651 16.61 25.31 -8.17
C ALA A 651 16.67 25.91 -6.75
N TYR A 652 17.83 26.46 -6.38
CA TYR A 652 17.98 27.15 -5.09
C TYR A 652 17.19 28.46 -5.04
N GLN A 653 17.22 29.27 -6.12
CA GLN A 653 16.46 30.53 -6.18
C GLN A 653 14.95 30.27 -5.97
N ILE A 654 14.37 29.32 -6.69
CA ILE A 654 12.94 28.99 -6.55
C ILE A 654 12.61 28.38 -5.18
N THR A 655 13.50 27.55 -4.63
CA THR A 655 13.37 27.01 -3.26
C THR A 655 13.36 28.13 -2.23
N SER A 656 14.30 29.09 -2.30
CA SER A 656 14.34 30.26 -1.43
C SER A 656 13.09 31.14 -1.55
N MET A 657 12.54 31.30 -2.77
CA MET A 657 11.28 32.01 -2.98
C MET A 657 10.10 31.25 -2.38
N MET A 658 10.07 29.92 -2.51
CA MET A 658 9.03 29.07 -1.89
C MET A 658 9.15 28.97 -0.36
N GLU A 659 10.34 29.12 0.20
CA GLU A 659 10.51 29.32 1.64
C GLU A 659 9.84 30.62 2.10
N GLY A 660 9.89 31.67 1.28
CA GLY A 660 9.16 32.93 1.50
C GLY A 660 7.63 32.75 1.54
N VAL A 661 7.06 31.81 0.77
CA VAL A 661 5.63 31.45 0.84
C VAL A 661 5.23 31.00 2.24
N VAL A 662 6.11 30.23 2.91
CA VAL A 662 5.89 29.79 4.29
C VAL A 662 6.19 30.90 5.28
N GLN A 663 7.21 31.70 5.06
CA GLN A 663 7.62 32.73 6.01
C GLN A 663 6.71 33.97 6.02
N ARG A 664 6.22 34.42 4.88
CA ARG A 664 5.53 35.71 4.68
C ARG A 664 4.26 35.60 3.81
N GLY A 665 4.08 34.46 3.10
CA GLY A 665 3.07 34.33 2.08
C GLY A 665 1.83 33.53 2.51
N THR A 666 1.32 32.72 1.55
CA THR A 666 0.02 32.03 1.68
C THR A 666 0.02 30.80 2.58
N ALA A 667 1.19 30.36 3.09
CA ALA A 667 1.31 29.15 3.92
C ALA A 667 1.95 29.42 5.30
N THR A 668 1.73 30.59 5.90
CA THR A 668 2.36 31.01 7.16
C THR A 668 2.05 30.09 8.35
N VAL A 669 0.97 29.32 8.31
CA VAL A 669 0.67 28.29 9.32
C VAL A 669 1.78 27.23 9.42
N VAL A 670 2.51 26.97 8.34
CA VAL A 670 3.59 25.96 8.29
C VAL A 670 4.83 26.40 9.06
N ARG A 671 5.01 27.70 9.39
CA ARG A 671 6.08 28.21 10.26
C ARG A 671 6.13 27.51 11.62
N GLU A 672 4.99 27.03 12.10
CA GLU A 672 4.89 26.30 13.37
C GLU A 672 5.68 24.98 13.39
N VAL A 673 6.19 24.50 12.25
CA VAL A 673 7.11 23.34 12.18
C VAL A 673 8.45 23.67 12.85
N GLY A 674 8.83 24.97 12.92
CA GLY A 674 10.03 25.42 13.64
C GLY A 674 11.35 25.15 12.92
N ARG A 675 11.32 24.90 11.59
CA ARG A 675 12.52 24.67 10.76
C ARG A 675 12.31 25.18 9.33
N PRO A 676 13.36 25.28 8.48
CA PRO A 676 13.21 25.67 7.10
C PRO A 676 12.25 24.73 6.35
N VAL A 677 11.18 25.29 5.78
CA VAL A 677 10.24 24.62 4.91
C VAL A 677 9.96 25.53 3.73
N ALA A 678 10.12 25.01 2.53
CA ALA A 678 9.66 25.64 1.30
C ALA A 678 8.38 24.96 0.81
N GLY A 679 7.54 25.67 0.08
CA GLY A 679 6.33 25.05 -0.44
C GLY A 679 5.42 26.03 -1.17
N LYS A 680 4.33 25.50 -1.74
CA LYS A 680 3.35 26.31 -2.47
C LYS A 680 1.94 25.79 -2.27
N THR A 681 1.02 26.71 -2.04
CA THR A 681 -0.42 26.47 -2.01
C THR A 681 -1.00 26.41 -3.42
N GLY A 682 -1.94 25.52 -3.64
CA GLY A 682 -2.77 25.44 -4.83
C GLY A 682 -4.24 25.57 -4.44
N THR A 683 -4.98 26.35 -5.21
CA THR A 683 -6.44 26.47 -5.11
C THR A 683 -6.96 26.65 -6.52
N THR A 684 -7.92 25.84 -6.92
CA THR A 684 -8.55 25.98 -8.23
C THR A 684 -9.58 27.10 -8.22
N ASN A 685 -9.91 27.58 -9.41
CA ASN A 685 -11.06 28.44 -9.58
C ASN A 685 -12.30 27.76 -8.99
N ASP A 686 -13.20 28.54 -8.40
CA ASP A 686 -14.38 28.04 -7.68
C ASP A 686 -14.06 27.17 -6.45
N GLU A 687 -12.84 27.21 -5.90
CA GLU A 687 -12.45 26.49 -4.68
C GLU A 687 -12.87 25.01 -4.68
N LYS A 688 -12.65 24.27 -5.81
CA LYS A 688 -13.01 22.84 -5.94
C LYS A 688 -11.92 21.92 -5.43
N ASP A 689 -10.66 22.35 -5.50
CA ASP A 689 -9.48 21.60 -5.11
C ASP A 689 -8.54 22.46 -4.26
N ALA A 690 -8.08 21.93 -3.15
CA ALA A 690 -7.14 22.55 -2.24
C ALA A 690 -5.85 21.72 -2.16
N TRP A 691 -4.70 22.32 -2.52
CA TRP A 691 -3.39 21.69 -2.56
C TRP A 691 -2.40 22.41 -1.67
N PHE A 692 -1.48 21.66 -1.09
CA PHE A 692 -0.23 22.19 -0.59
C PHE A 692 0.87 21.15 -0.77
N ILE A 693 2.00 21.59 -1.37
CA ILE A 693 3.20 20.77 -1.46
C ILE A 693 4.29 21.55 -0.75
N GLY A 694 4.81 20.94 0.30
CA GLY A 694 5.86 21.49 1.13
C GLY A 694 7.04 20.53 1.22
N PHE A 695 8.25 21.06 1.36
CA PHE A 695 9.46 20.26 1.46
C PHE A 695 10.48 20.89 2.41
N THR A 696 11.29 20.03 2.97
CA THR A 696 12.54 20.34 3.70
C THR A 696 13.68 19.62 2.98
N PRO A 697 14.96 19.88 3.29
CA PRO A 697 16.04 19.11 2.68
C PRO A 697 15.99 17.59 2.85
N ASP A 698 15.12 17.09 3.74
CA ASP A 698 14.99 15.66 4.06
C ASP A 698 13.79 14.98 3.40
N ILE A 699 12.72 15.72 3.07
CA ILE A 699 11.44 15.11 2.73
C ILE A 699 10.52 16.09 2.00
N VAL A 700 9.81 15.59 1.00
CA VAL A 700 8.73 16.28 0.30
C VAL A 700 7.39 15.70 0.71
N VAL A 701 6.43 16.56 1.00
CA VAL A 701 5.08 16.17 1.41
C VAL A 701 4.04 16.95 0.62
N GLY A 702 3.19 16.24 -0.10
CA GLY A 702 2.06 16.85 -0.81
C GLY A 702 0.73 16.37 -0.24
N VAL A 703 -0.21 17.30 -0.15
CA VAL A 703 -1.60 17.04 0.23
C VAL A 703 -2.54 17.68 -0.78
N TYR A 704 -3.53 16.90 -1.16
CA TYR A 704 -4.68 17.31 -1.95
C TYR A 704 -5.97 17.03 -1.19
N MET A 705 -6.93 17.94 -1.23
CA MET A 705 -8.29 17.77 -0.72
C MET A 705 -9.31 18.25 -1.75
N GLY A 706 -10.40 17.48 -1.93
CA GLY A 706 -11.50 17.80 -2.84
C GLY A 706 -12.58 16.72 -2.84
N TYR A 707 -13.69 17.00 -3.48
CA TYR A 707 -14.74 16.00 -3.69
C TYR A 707 -14.47 15.17 -4.94
N ASP A 708 -14.78 13.87 -4.93
CA ASP A 708 -14.61 13.00 -6.10
C ASP A 708 -15.39 13.51 -7.33
N LYS A 709 -16.61 14.00 -7.10
CA LYS A 709 -17.34 14.80 -8.07
C LYS A 709 -17.03 16.27 -7.80
N PRO A 710 -16.25 16.96 -8.67
CA PRO A 710 -15.80 18.32 -8.42
C PRO A 710 -16.96 19.26 -8.12
N ARG A 711 -16.96 19.83 -6.93
CA ARG A 711 -17.91 20.86 -6.49
C ARG A 711 -17.18 21.83 -5.57
N HIS A 712 -17.75 23.01 -5.39
CA HIS A 712 -17.24 24.00 -4.46
C HIS A 712 -17.11 23.43 -3.04
N ILE A 713 -15.93 23.55 -2.44
CA ILE A 713 -15.64 23.01 -1.10
C ILE A 713 -16.28 23.91 -0.03
N GLY A 714 -16.15 25.21 -0.20
CA GLY A 714 -16.66 26.23 0.72
C GLY A 714 -15.88 27.53 0.60
N ARG A 715 -16.48 28.65 0.96
CA ARG A 715 -15.84 29.97 0.88
C ARG A 715 -14.60 30.00 1.77
N GLY A 716 -13.43 30.37 1.21
CA GLY A 716 -12.17 30.43 1.91
C GLY A 716 -11.50 29.04 2.09
N ALA A 717 -11.99 28.00 1.40
CA ALA A 717 -11.42 26.64 1.42
C ALA A 717 -10.17 26.56 0.53
N THR A 718 -9.14 27.32 0.86
CA THR A 718 -7.89 27.38 0.11
C THR A 718 -6.89 26.30 0.55
N GLY A 719 -5.89 26.05 -0.28
CA GLY A 719 -4.78 25.16 0.08
C GLY A 719 -4.04 25.57 1.35
N GLY A 720 -3.96 26.89 1.62
CA GLY A 720 -3.36 27.43 2.85
C GLY A 720 -4.17 27.12 4.12
N HIS A 721 -5.50 27.03 4.00
CA HIS A 721 -6.39 26.76 5.13
C HIS A 721 -6.68 25.27 5.34
N LEU A 722 -6.70 24.45 4.28
CA LEU A 722 -7.07 23.04 4.35
C LEU A 722 -5.86 22.10 4.29
N ALA A 723 -5.05 22.19 3.23
CA ALA A 723 -3.96 21.25 2.97
C ALA A 723 -2.68 21.57 3.77
N ALA A 724 -2.31 22.86 3.87
CA ALA A 724 -1.08 23.27 4.58
C ALA A 724 -1.08 22.89 6.07
N PRO A 725 -2.18 22.99 6.84
CA PRO A 725 -2.22 22.51 8.22
C PRO A 725 -1.95 21.00 8.36
N ILE A 726 -2.39 20.17 7.41
CA ILE A 726 -2.15 18.72 7.43
C ILE A 726 -0.65 18.46 7.26
N VAL A 727 -0.02 19.10 6.28
CA VAL A 727 1.44 18.99 6.06
C VAL A 727 2.21 19.50 7.28
N LYS A 728 1.79 20.62 7.88
CA LYS A 728 2.39 21.12 9.12
C LYS A 728 2.32 20.09 10.24
N ASP A 729 1.12 19.53 10.50
CA ASP A 729 0.91 18.56 11.57
C ASP A 729 1.76 17.30 11.34
N PHE A 730 1.89 16.86 10.09
CA PHE A 730 2.76 15.75 9.72
C PHE A 730 4.25 16.08 9.94
N LEU A 731 4.76 17.16 9.34
CA LEU A 731 6.19 17.52 9.42
C LEU A 731 6.65 17.76 10.85
N LYS A 732 5.82 18.35 11.70
CA LYS A 732 6.11 18.62 13.11
C LYS A 732 6.44 17.35 13.89
N VAL A 733 5.76 16.24 13.58
CA VAL A 733 6.00 14.95 14.24
C VAL A 733 7.07 14.13 13.51
N ALA A 734 7.00 14.07 12.18
CA ALA A 734 7.93 13.27 11.37
C ALA A 734 9.40 13.69 11.50
N LEU A 735 9.63 14.96 11.79
CA LEU A 735 10.97 15.54 11.88
C LEU A 735 11.36 15.95 13.31
N ALA A 736 10.59 15.59 14.34
CA ALA A 736 10.84 16.02 15.72
C ALA A 736 12.24 15.64 16.21
N ASP A 737 12.71 14.45 15.88
CA ASP A 737 14.00 13.90 16.32
C ASP A 737 15.16 14.18 15.35
N LYS A 738 14.91 14.92 14.24
CA LYS A 738 15.94 15.24 13.25
C LYS A 738 16.47 16.65 13.47
N PRO A 739 17.77 16.91 13.25
CA PRO A 739 18.31 18.26 13.29
C PRO A 739 17.68 19.13 12.18
N ALA A 740 17.47 20.41 12.48
CA ALA A 740 17.01 21.37 11.47
C ALA A 740 18.17 21.73 10.53
N ALA A 741 18.13 21.30 9.29
CA ALA A 741 19.10 21.65 8.26
C ALA A 741 18.56 22.78 7.37
N PRO A 742 19.37 23.80 7.00
CA PRO A 742 19.00 24.76 5.98
C PRO A 742 19.08 24.14 4.58
N PHE A 743 18.39 24.73 3.61
CA PHE A 743 18.55 24.35 2.19
C PHE A 743 19.98 24.63 1.73
N ARG A 744 20.53 23.71 0.96
CA ARG A 744 21.93 23.79 0.51
C ARG A 744 22.10 24.88 -0.54
N VAL A 745 22.95 25.85 -0.27
CA VAL A 745 23.32 26.89 -1.24
C VAL A 745 24.33 26.32 -2.24
N PRO A 746 24.04 26.30 -3.56
CA PRO A 746 24.98 25.79 -4.54
C PRO A 746 26.16 26.79 -4.73
N PRO A 747 27.33 26.29 -5.16
CA PRO A 747 28.47 27.13 -5.47
C PRO A 747 28.13 28.19 -6.50
N GLY A 748 28.62 29.42 -6.30
CA GLY A 748 28.43 30.56 -7.23
C GLY A 748 27.28 31.48 -6.86
N ILE A 749 26.26 31.03 -6.12
CA ILE A 749 25.19 31.91 -5.64
C ILE A 749 25.73 32.98 -4.70
N LYS A 750 25.30 34.21 -4.95
CA LYS A 750 25.55 35.38 -4.07
C LYS A 750 24.29 35.73 -3.31
N LEU A 751 24.37 35.74 -1.99
CA LEU A 751 23.30 36.15 -1.08
C LEU A 751 23.45 37.63 -0.80
N ILE A 752 22.51 38.45 -1.30
CA ILE A 752 22.57 39.93 -1.26
C ILE A 752 21.32 40.43 -0.52
N ARG A 753 21.50 41.45 0.34
CA ARG A 753 20.36 42.11 0.98
C ARG A 753 19.68 43.02 -0.02
N VAL A 754 18.37 42.88 -0.18
CA VAL A 754 17.53 43.71 -1.05
C VAL A 754 16.31 44.23 -0.30
N ASP A 755 15.75 45.32 -0.73
CA ASP A 755 14.44 45.77 -0.29
C ASP A 755 13.36 44.84 -0.87
N ALA A 756 12.53 44.25 0.01
CA ALA A 756 11.53 43.24 -0.38
C ALA A 756 10.47 43.79 -1.36
N LYS A 757 10.22 45.08 -1.41
CA LYS A 757 9.22 45.70 -2.27
C LYS A 757 9.77 46.09 -3.63
N THR A 758 10.94 46.71 -3.65
CA THR A 758 11.53 47.27 -4.88
C THR A 758 12.56 46.36 -5.54
N GLY A 759 13.08 45.35 -4.81
CA GLY A 759 14.12 44.45 -5.31
C GLY A 759 15.51 45.10 -5.45
N ILE A 760 15.64 46.38 -5.12
CA ILE A 760 16.89 47.14 -5.16
C ILE A 760 17.79 46.74 -4.00
N ARG A 761 19.09 46.87 -4.14
CA ARG A 761 20.06 46.62 -3.07
C ARG A 761 19.72 47.40 -1.82
N ALA A 762 19.56 46.72 -0.68
CA ALA A 762 19.20 47.34 0.57
C ALA A 762 20.35 48.16 1.16
N GLY A 763 20.07 49.41 1.54
CA GLY A 763 20.94 50.26 2.36
C GLY A 763 20.75 50.00 3.86
N PRO A 764 21.52 50.70 4.71
CA PRO A 764 21.40 50.60 6.18
C PRO A 764 19.98 50.91 6.69
N GLU A 765 19.29 51.85 6.07
CA GLU A 765 17.97 52.38 6.46
C GLU A 765 16.80 51.58 5.91
N THR A 766 17.04 50.52 5.16
CA THR A 766 15.99 49.68 4.56
C THR A 766 15.24 48.87 5.60
N SER A 767 14.06 49.27 5.96
CA SER A 767 13.24 48.65 7.02
C SER A 767 12.73 47.22 6.68
N ARG A 768 12.58 46.91 5.39
CA ARG A 768 12.07 45.62 4.89
C ARG A 768 13.12 44.90 4.04
N ALA A 769 14.34 44.80 4.56
CA ALA A 769 15.41 44.11 3.85
C ALA A 769 15.27 42.57 4.02
N ILE A 770 15.39 41.84 2.91
CA ILE A 770 15.47 40.39 2.88
C ILE A 770 16.78 39.96 2.22
N VAL A 771 17.21 38.74 2.47
CA VAL A 771 18.34 38.14 1.77
C VAL A 771 17.83 37.44 0.52
N GLU A 772 18.42 37.81 -0.63
CA GLU A 772 18.00 37.31 -1.94
C GLU A 772 19.15 36.58 -2.64
N ALA A 773 18.85 35.55 -3.40
CA ALA A 773 19.83 34.73 -4.11
C ALA A 773 20.01 35.18 -5.56
N PHE A 774 21.25 35.49 -5.95
CA PHE A 774 21.60 35.92 -7.30
C PHE A 774 22.65 34.99 -7.91
N LYS A 775 22.45 34.66 -9.20
CA LYS A 775 23.45 33.97 -10.03
C LYS A 775 24.63 34.88 -10.29
N PRO A 776 25.82 34.38 -10.66
CA PRO A 776 26.93 35.21 -11.13
C PRO A 776 26.52 36.13 -12.27
N GLY A 777 26.87 37.40 -12.18
CA GLY A 777 26.52 38.41 -13.20
C GLY A 777 25.11 38.98 -13.14
N THR A 778 24.22 38.52 -12.21
CA THR A 778 22.83 38.97 -12.08
C THR A 778 22.63 39.76 -10.78
N ALA A 779 23.45 40.72 -10.47
CA ALA A 779 23.31 41.55 -9.26
C ALA A 779 22.03 42.38 -9.31
N PRO A 780 21.42 42.69 -8.13
CA PRO A 780 20.27 43.60 -8.10
C PRO A 780 20.67 44.99 -8.57
N PRO A 781 19.77 45.75 -9.23
CA PRO A 781 20.05 47.10 -9.66
C PRO A 781 20.37 47.99 -8.43
N SER A 782 21.24 48.98 -8.64
CA SER A 782 21.51 50.01 -7.63
C SER A 782 20.47 51.13 -7.69
N ASP A 783 20.04 51.47 -8.91
CA ASP A 783 19.14 52.57 -9.20
C ASP A 783 18.16 52.18 -10.31
N GLY A 784 16.86 52.36 -10.05
CA GLY A 784 15.82 52.13 -11.05
C GLY A 784 15.59 50.62 -11.39
N TYR A 785 14.52 50.36 -12.09
CA TYR A 785 14.17 49.05 -12.59
C TYR A 785 13.30 49.13 -13.86
N SER A 786 13.45 48.16 -14.76
CA SER A 786 12.50 47.93 -15.85
C SER A 786 11.30 47.11 -15.35
N VAL A 787 10.10 47.40 -15.85
CA VAL A 787 8.87 46.73 -15.43
C VAL A 787 8.32 45.88 -16.56
N VAL A 788 8.27 44.59 -16.40
CA VAL A 788 7.67 43.67 -17.38
C VAL A 788 6.15 43.97 -17.47
N GLY A 789 5.66 44.26 -18.66
CA GLY A 789 4.24 44.55 -18.96
C GLY A 789 3.81 45.98 -18.75
N SER A 790 4.76 46.99 -18.69
CA SER A 790 4.44 48.40 -18.54
C SER A 790 3.84 49.06 -19.79
N GLY A 791 3.88 48.43 -20.94
CA GLY A 791 3.25 48.93 -22.18
C GLY A 791 3.98 50.10 -22.89
N ASP A 792 5.15 50.53 -22.41
CA ASP A 792 5.87 51.71 -22.87
C ASP A 792 6.62 51.53 -24.18
N GLY A 793 6.41 50.41 -24.91
CA GLY A 793 7.02 50.16 -26.21
C GLY A 793 8.56 50.24 -26.28
N ARG A 794 9.19 50.42 -25.15
CA ARG A 794 10.64 50.25 -25.01
C ARG A 794 10.95 48.78 -24.93
N ASP A 795 11.62 48.29 -25.94
CA ASP A 795 12.24 46.99 -25.91
C ASP A 795 12.92 46.81 -24.54
N VAL A 796 12.44 45.88 -23.74
CA VAL A 796 13.08 45.52 -22.48
C VAL A 796 14.47 45.04 -22.89
N GLU A 797 15.50 45.85 -22.75
CA GLU A 797 16.86 45.35 -22.83
C GLU A 797 16.98 44.24 -21.82
N ARG A 798 17.10 43.02 -22.31
CA ARG A 798 17.24 41.81 -21.45
C ARG A 798 18.41 42.09 -20.51
N PRO A 799 18.27 41.80 -19.23
CA PRO A 799 19.31 42.05 -18.27
C PRO A 799 20.64 41.51 -18.76
N TRP A 800 21.67 42.34 -18.65
CA TRP A 800 23.03 42.12 -19.09
C TRP A 800 23.53 40.72 -18.75
N GLY A 801 23.96 39.92 -19.73
CA GLY A 801 24.66 38.67 -19.55
C GLY A 801 23.87 37.37 -19.75
N ALA A 802 22.60 37.46 -20.12
CA ALA A 802 21.85 36.28 -20.53
C ALA A 802 22.24 35.86 -21.92
N GLY A 803 23.28 35.07 -22.04
CA GLY A 803 23.42 34.17 -23.19
C GLY A 803 22.13 33.38 -23.28
N VAL A 804 21.36 33.55 -24.35
CA VAL A 804 20.14 32.77 -24.58
C VAL A 804 20.52 31.31 -24.43
N ASN A 805 19.90 30.60 -23.48
CA ASN A 805 20.08 29.15 -23.43
C ASN A 805 19.78 28.60 -24.81
N PRO A 806 20.74 27.92 -25.50
CA PRO A 806 20.55 27.47 -26.88
C PRO A 806 19.28 26.66 -27.08
N ASP A 807 18.80 26.00 -26.01
CA ASP A 807 17.57 25.23 -26.03
C ASP A 807 16.32 26.12 -25.99
N ALA A 808 16.35 27.25 -25.30
CA ALA A 808 15.28 28.25 -25.32
C ALA A 808 15.17 28.92 -26.68
N ASP A 809 16.30 29.27 -27.28
CA ASP A 809 16.34 29.84 -28.62
C ASP A 809 15.94 28.81 -29.69
N ARG A 810 16.28 27.54 -29.49
CA ARG A 810 15.83 26.43 -30.33
C ARG A 810 14.30 26.18 -30.17
N ALA A 811 13.73 26.21 -28.97
CA ALA A 811 12.29 26.09 -28.73
C ALA A 811 11.50 27.25 -29.35
N VAL A 812 12.03 28.48 -29.29
CA VAL A 812 11.42 29.67 -29.92
C VAL A 812 11.62 29.67 -31.44
N ARG A 813 12.79 29.26 -31.94
CA ARG A 813 13.09 29.22 -33.38
C ARG A 813 12.60 27.97 -34.11
N SER A 814 12.41 26.86 -33.39
CA SER A 814 11.90 25.62 -34.02
C SER A 814 10.43 25.69 -34.40
N GLY A 815 9.75 26.81 -34.06
CA GLY A 815 8.48 27.16 -34.68
C GLY A 815 7.40 26.06 -34.54
N THR A 816 7.46 25.20 -33.49
CA THR A 816 6.39 24.27 -33.20
C THR A 816 5.13 24.99 -32.71
N GLY A 817 5.07 26.31 -32.86
CA GLY A 817 3.88 27.16 -32.82
C GLY A 817 3.21 27.34 -34.18
N GLY A 818 3.46 26.46 -35.13
CA GLY A 818 2.78 26.46 -36.43
C GLY A 818 1.40 25.83 -36.26
N LEU A 819 0.41 26.63 -36.51
CA LEU A 819 -0.94 26.23 -36.91
C LEU A 819 -0.91 25.01 -37.83
N TYR A 820 -1.46 23.88 -37.30
CA TYR A 820 -2.27 22.95 -38.07
C TYR A 820 -3.23 22.28 -37.09
#